data_013c204bc10e4b3a01739847cbe7f138
#
_entry.id   013c204bc10e4b3a01739847cbe7f138
#
_cell.length_a   1.000
_cell.length_b   1.000
_cell.length_c   1.000
_cell.angle_alpha   90.00
_cell.angle_beta   90.00
_cell.angle_gamma   90.00
#
_symmetry.space_group_name_H-M   'P 1'
#
loop_
_entity.id
_entity.type
_entity.pdbx_description
1 polymer ?
#
loop_
_entity_poly.entity_id
_entity_poly.type
_entity_poly.pdbx_seq_one_letter_code
_entity_poly.pdbx_strand_id
1 'polypeptide(L)'
;MFNETNKEMKKLFLLLTAFVLGHFSFAQYQYPVTKTVDVSETIFGTVVEDPYRWLEDIKNEEVVDWFKTQAAFTNSEMSKISNQDKLIEELKQYDAMRSVAYYPIAKAGGKYFYEKRLPNEQVYKVYYRQGRDGEEILLFDPQKFKEGKTYDFSASVNDEGSKIALNLSEAGAEVGDIYILDVATVKFLPEVIPHSDGLFMEGNNTEIFYNQYKGYDVHDTEQLLNMPCKLHVVNTPVENDLVIVSSENNPELNIKPEVIPVVYFFRNSPYMVLVLYTVDIQLTSHYAQVSELKSGNVNWKPLTTRENEVRNLFVKENDVYLITSKGNPRFKIIKTSFTDPDLNKAVTIAEGDEEWQISIDYLAETKDYFVFNKSKNELITKTYQYEYATGMTSEVDVPLEGNVMPYSLSRDDNELILRNRGWTTPLNIYSYDAATKEFSKGVFNMKFEYPNLGNIVYEEVEVPSWDGTLVPLSIVYDKNKFKKDGSNIVYMSGYGAYGINAYIPAFNAIYFPLLNRGVVLAFAHVRGGGEKGSEWYHAGKKSTKPNTWKDFNACAEWLIKNKYTSPDKFGISGVSAGGILIGRAITERPDLYKVAIPKVGALNSLREEFTPGGPVNIPEFGTITIEEEFRALMEMDAYHNISKGVEYPAQFITTGFNDPRVTSYIPAKFAARMQNANGSQNPVFLDVDYKSGHFGGSTVDEQFKQLAKEFAFLLWQCGDEEFQKVE
;
A
#
# COMPACT_ATOMS: atom_id res chain seq x y z
N MET A 1 -16.01 75.69 -26.33
CA MET A 1 -15.14 75.28 -25.25
C MET A 1 -15.67 74.05 -24.46
N PHE A 2 -16.96 73.89 -24.27
CA PHE A 2 -17.55 72.78 -23.49
C PHE A 2 -17.65 71.41 -24.27
N ASN A 3 -17.51 71.38 -25.58
CA ASN A 3 -17.70 70.19 -26.39
C ASN A 3 -16.38 69.42 -26.68
N GLU A 4 -15.23 70.09 -26.59
CA GLU A 4 -13.94 69.45 -26.81
C GLU A 4 -13.41 68.77 -25.57
N THR A 5 -13.63 69.32 -24.40
CA THR A 5 -13.28 68.67 -23.09
C THR A 5 -14.03 67.40 -22.85
N ASN A 6 -15.24 67.19 -23.29
CA ASN A 6 -16.01 65.95 -23.17
C ASN A 6 -15.55 64.83 -24.15
N LYS A 7 -14.95 65.23 -25.28
CA LYS A 7 -14.41 64.29 -26.26
C LYS A 7 -13.07 63.74 -25.80
N GLU A 8 -12.23 64.58 -25.21
CA GLU A 8 -10.95 64.17 -24.64
C GLU A 8 -11.11 63.36 -23.34
N MET A 9 -12.08 63.72 -22.47
CA MET A 9 -12.43 62.90 -21.30
C MET A 9 -12.98 61.53 -21.70
N LYS A 10 -13.79 61.40 -22.75
CA LYS A 10 -14.27 60.11 -23.26
C LYS A 10 -13.16 59.29 -23.88
N LYS A 11 -12.16 59.89 -24.56
CA LYS A 11 -10.98 59.21 -25.07
C LYS A 11 -10.07 58.76 -23.95
N LEU A 12 -9.89 59.56 -22.89
CA LEU A 12 -9.11 59.20 -21.71
C LEU A 12 -9.76 58.05 -20.92
N PHE A 13 -11.12 58.07 -20.81
CA PHE A 13 -11.89 57.00 -20.18
C PHE A 13 -11.89 55.72 -21.00
N LEU A 14 -11.91 55.78 -22.34
CA LEU A 14 -11.75 54.64 -23.23
C LEU A 14 -10.31 54.09 -23.24
N LEU A 15 -9.30 54.93 -23.09
CA LEU A 15 -7.91 54.54 -22.92
C LEU A 15 -7.62 53.94 -21.54
N LEU A 16 -8.24 54.47 -20.47
CA LEU A 16 -8.15 53.87 -19.12
C LEU A 16 -8.95 52.58 -19.01
N THR A 17 -10.10 52.42 -19.65
CA THR A 17 -10.82 51.13 -19.72
C THR A 17 -10.11 50.12 -20.61
N ALA A 18 -9.42 50.53 -21.68
CA ALA A 18 -8.57 49.66 -22.49
C ALA A 18 -7.27 49.27 -21.76
N PHE A 19 -6.78 50.11 -20.84
CA PHE A 19 -5.60 49.80 -20.01
C PHE A 19 -5.94 48.98 -18.75
N VAL A 20 -7.17 49.00 -18.27
CA VAL A 20 -7.67 48.13 -17.17
C VAL A 20 -8.17 46.79 -17.71
N LEU A 21 -8.45 46.66 -19.00
CA LEU A 21 -8.61 45.40 -19.72
C LEU A 21 -7.27 44.87 -20.27
N GLY A 22 -6.16 45.49 -19.89
CA GLY A 22 -4.81 44.98 -20.09
C GLY A 22 -4.61 43.67 -19.34
N HIS A 23 -4.98 42.62 -19.98
CA HIS A 23 -4.32 41.35 -20.03
C HIS A 23 -3.56 40.95 -18.75
N PHE A 24 -4.24 40.53 -17.71
CA PHE A 24 -3.73 39.36 -16.98
C PHE A 24 -3.95 38.15 -17.89
N SER A 25 -3.16 38.07 -18.95
CA SER A 25 -2.91 36.83 -19.64
C SER A 25 -2.09 35.98 -18.66
N PHE A 26 -2.75 35.34 -17.68
CA PHE A 26 -2.13 34.22 -17.03
C PHE A 26 -1.84 33.22 -18.15
N ALA A 27 -0.56 32.97 -18.40
CA ALA A 27 -0.15 32.06 -19.43
C ALA A 27 -0.70 30.68 -19.07
N GLN A 28 -1.73 30.26 -19.78
CA GLN A 28 -2.21 28.87 -19.71
C GLN A 28 -1.03 27.96 -19.97
N TYR A 29 -0.84 26.88 -19.16
CA TYR A 29 0.22 25.93 -19.40
C TYR A 29 0.12 25.41 -20.82
N GLN A 30 1.23 25.51 -21.57
CA GLN A 30 1.32 24.92 -22.89
C GLN A 30 1.80 23.48 -22.74
N TYR A 31 0.85 22.59 -22.45
CA TYR A 31 1.15 21.17 -22.36
C TYR A 31 1.65 20.62 -23.69
N PRO A 32 2.54 19.59 -23.69
CA PRO A 32 2.85 18.84 -24.89
C PRO A 32 1.56 18.35 -25.54
N VAL A 33 1.47 18.53 -26.86
CA VAL A 33 0.27 18.14 -27.61
C VAL A 33 0.03 16.64 -27.51
N THR A 34 -1.14 16.26 -27.00
CA THR A 34 -1.57 14.87 -26.96
C THR A 34 -2.64 14.63 -28.03
N LYS A 35 -2.35 13.75 -29.00
CA LYS A 35 -3.32 13.41 -30.04
C LYS A 35 -4.54 12.70 -29.46
N THR A 36 -5.66 12.86 -30.12
CA THR A 36 -6.87 12.09 -29.85
C THR A 36 -7.15 11.15 -31.03
N VAL A 37 -7.69 9.97 -30.74
CA VAL A 37 -8.16 9.00 -31.71
C VAL A 37 -9.68 8.78 -31.54
N ASP A 38 -10.37 8.50 -32.63
CA ASP A 38 -11.81 8.21 -32.57
C ASP A 38 -12.01 6.72 -32.26
N VAL A 39 -11.99 6.42 -30.96
CA VAL A 39 -12.23 5.07 -30.43
C VAL A 39 -13.42 5.11 -29.48
N SER A 40 -14.42 4.29 -29.77
CA SER A 40 -15.58 4.09 -28.91
C SER A 40 -16.04 2.63 -28.97
N GLU A 41 -16.57 2.18 -27.85
CA GLU A 41 -17.17 0.85 -27.70
C GLU A 41 -18.59 1.00 -27.17
N THR A 42 -19.50 0.11 -27.59
CA THR A 42 -20.85 0.08 -27.01
C THR A 42 -20.98 -1.13 -26.08
N ILE A 43 -21.10 -0.87 -24.78
CA ILE A 43 -21.17 -1.90 -23.74
C ILE A 43 -22.53 -1.75 -23.04
N PHE A 44 -23.36 -2.78 -23.06
CA PHE A 44 -24.75 -2.77 -22.52
C PHE A 44 -25.54 -1.52 -22.95
N GLY A 45 -25.42 -1.12 -24.22
CA GLY A 45 -26.10 0.05 -24.78
C GLY A 45 -25.51 1.41 -24.43
N THR A 46 -24.46 1.47 -23.64
CA THR A 46 -23.70 2.69 -23.30
C THR A 46 -22.53 2.85 -24.23
N VAL A 47 -22.41 4.01 -24.89
CA VAL A 47 -21.23 4.35 -25.69
C VAL A 47 -20.13 4.85 -24.77
N VAL A 48 -18.97 4.17 -24.80
CA VAL A 48 -17.78 4.50 -24.02
C VAL A 48 -16.71 5.04 -24.97
N GLU A 49 -16.46 6.35 -24.91
CA GLU A 49 -15.46 7.03 -25.74
C GLU A 49 -14.11 7.02 -25.06
N ASP A 50 -13.05 6.60 -25.76
CA ASP A 50 -11.70 6.53 -25.23
C ASP A 50 -10.66 7.15 -26.20
N PRO A 51 -10.62 8.48 -26.33
CA PRO A 51 -9.76 9.16 -27.29
C PRO A 51 -8.27 9.02 -27.03
N TYR A 52 -7.89 8.51 -25.87
CA TYR A 52 -6.50 8.27 -25.49
C TYR A 52 -6.15 6.78 -25.40
N ARG A 53 -6.97 5.88 -25.96
CA ARG A 53 -6.73 4.43 -26.02
C ARG A 53 -5.37 4.06 -26.60
N TRP A 54 -4.84 4.85 -27.50
CA TRP A 54 -3.55 4.61 -28.14
C TRP A 54 -2.36 4.62 -27.15
N LEU A 55 -2.49 5.25 -25.97
CA LEU A 55 -1.48 5.23 -24.91
C LEU A 55 -1.34 3.84 -24.25
N GLU A 56 -2.28 2.92 -24.46
CA GLU A 56 -2.22 1.57 -23.90
C GLU A 56 -1.16 0.68 -24.57
N ASP A 57 -0.73 1.03 -25.80
CA ASP A 57 0.35 0.32 -26.51
C ASP A 57 1.74 0.81 -26.03
N ILE A 58 2.07 0.50 -24.78
CA ILE A 58 3.24 1.00 -24.07
C ILE A 58 4.59 0.58 -24.71
N LYS A 59 4.59 -0.42 -25.61
CA LYS A 59 5.75 -0.86 -26.38
C LYS A 59 5.96 -0.05 -27.66
N ASN A 60 5.00 0.77 -28.05
CA ASN A 60 5.06 1.63 -29.24
C ASN A 60 5.99 2.82 -28.98
N GLU A 61 6.94 3.07 -29.88
CA GLU A 61 7.90 4.17 -29.76
C GLU A 61 7.22 5.54 -29.62
N GLU A 62 6.09 5.78 -30.32
CA GLU A 62 5.32 7.01 -30.19
C GLU A 62 4.78 7.22 -28.78
N VAL A 63 4.31 6.15 -28.15
CA VAL A 63 3.82 6.19 -26.75
C VAL A 63 4.96 6.46 -25.79
N VAL A 64 6.09 5.76 -25.94
CA VAL A 64 7.29 5.96 -25.12
C VAL A 64 7.79 7.42 -25.23
N ASP A 65 7.81 7.98 -26.44
CA ASP A 65 8.24 9.36 -26.67
C ASP A 65 7.25 10.38 -26.11
N TRP A 66 5.95 10.09 -26.12
CA TRP A 66 4.96 10.90 -25.45
C TRP A 66 5.21 10.95 -23.93
N PHE A 67 5.43 9.79 -23.29
CA PHE A 67 5.77 9.73 -21.86
C PHE A 67 7.02 10.56 -21.54
N LYS A 68 8.11 10.42 -22.34
CA LYS A 68 9.34 11.21 -22.17
C LYS A 68 9.06 12.72 -22.28
N THR A 69 8.21 13.11 -23.21
CA THR A 69 7.87 14.51 -23.43
C THR A 69 7.07 15.09 -22.25
N GLN A 70 6.10 14.35 -21.73
CA GLN A 70 5.35 14.72 -20.53
C GLN A 70 6.25 14.81 -19.29
N ALA A 71 7.13 13.84 -19.10
CA ALA A 71 8.09 13.84 -17.99
C ALA A 71 9.06 15.04 -18.07
N ALA A 72 9.59 15.32 -19.25
CA ALA A 72 10.48 16.48 -19.47
C ALA A 72 9.77 17.81 -19.18
N PHE A 73 8.53 17.96 -19.63
CA PHE A 73 7.69 19.12 -19.33
C PHE A 73 7.46 19.27 -17.82
N THR A 74 7.01 18.22 -17.16
CA THR A 74 6.77 18.20 -15.70
C THR A 74 8.03 18.56 -14.94
N ASN A 75 9.18 17.93 -15.25
CA ASN A 75 10.45 18.21 -14.59
C ASN A 75 10.89 19.66 -14.80
N SER A 76 10.71 20.21 -16.01
CA SER A 76 11.01 21.61 -16.31
C SER A 76 10.14 22.57 -15.48
N GLU A 77 8.85 22.30 -15.34
CA GLU A 77 7.96 23.15 -14.56
C GLU A 77 8.20 23.02 -13.04
N MET A 78 8.44 21.79 -12.58
CA MET A 78 8.75 21.52 -11.17
C MET A 78 10.10 22.15 -10.75
N SER A 79 11.11 22.13 -11.62
CA SER A 79 12.42 22.73 -11.30
C SER A 79 12.39 24.25 -11.08
N LYS A 80 11.32 24.92 -11.49
CA LYS A 80 11.10 26.36 -11.21
C LYS A 80 10.61 26.62 -9.78
N ILE A 81 10.14 25.62 -9.05
CA ILE A 81 9.70 25.79 -7.66
C ILE A 81 10.94 25.88 -6.77
N SER A 82 11.02 26.96 -5.98
CA SER A 82 12.13 27.20 -5.07
C SER A 82 12.22 26.15 -3.94
N ASN A 83 13.40 25.99 -3.37
CA ASN A 83 13.64 25.26 -2.12
C ASN A 83 13.33 23.75 -2.10
N GLN A 84 13.19 23.08 -3.24
CA GLN A 84 13.01 21.62 -3.27
C GLN A 84 14.20 20.90 -2.64
N ASP A 85 15.44 21.36 -2.89
CA ASP A 85 16.64 20.79 -2.27
C ASP A 85 16.63 20.94 -0.74
N LYS A 86 16.07 22.03 -0.21
CA LYS A 86 15.88 22.22 1.23
C LYS A 86 14.98 21.13 1.83
N LEU A 87 13.91 20.72 1.13
CA LEU A 87 13.06 19.61 1.57
C LEU A 87 13.82 18.29 1.60
N ILE A 88 14.65 18.03 0.60
CA ILE A 88 15.50 16.82 0.56
C ILE A 88 16.46 16.79 1.75
N GLU A 89 17.11 17.92 2.02
CA GLU A 89 18.02 18.05 3.17
C GLU A 89 17.28 17.88 4.52
N GLU A 90 16.10 18.47 4.67
CA GLU A 90 15.26 18.28 5.86
C GLU A 90 14.85 16.81 6.04
N LEU A 91 14.41 16.12 4.98
CA LEU A 91 14.08 14.70 5.02
C LEU A 91 15.26 13.84 5.46
N LYS A 92 16.46 14.09 4.91
CA LYS A 92 17.70 13.43 5.32
C LYS A 92 18.05 13.71 6.78
N GLN A 93 17.90 14.95 7.22
CA GLN A 93 18.13 15.34 8.59
C GLN A 93 17.22 14.58 9.56
N TYR A 94 15.93 14.48 9.28
CA TYR A 94 14.99 13.74 10.13
C TYR A 94 15.21 12.22 10.08
N ASP A 95 15.59 11.67 8.94
CA ASP A 95 15.98 10.25 8.86
C ASP A 95 17.22 9.95 9.73
N ALA A 96 18.19 10.88 9.76
CA ALA A 96 19.39 10.74 10.56
C ALA A 96 19.18 10.88 12.09
N MET A 97 18.02 11.35 12.55
CA MET A 97 17.67 11.49 13.97
C MET A 97 17.25 10.18 14.65
N ARG A 98 17.15 9.10 13.91
CA ARG A 98 17.04 7.76 14.47
C ARG A 98 18.41 7.08 14.50
N SER A 99 18.69 6.33 15.56
CA SER A 99 19.99 5.66 15.69
C SER A 99 20.20 4.56 14.65
N VAL A 100 19.12 3.88 14.27
CA VAL A 100 19.11 2.72 13.37
C VAL A 100 17.67 2.39 12.98
N ALA A 101 17.47 1.70 11.86
CA ALA A 101 16.19 1.05 11.54
C ALA A 101 16.39 -0.45 11.46
N TYR A 102 15.47 -1.22 12.06
CA TYR A 102 15.45 -2.67 12.05
C TYR A 102 14.14 -3.21 11.51
N TYR A 103 14.25 -4.29 10.73
CA TYR A 103 13.14 -5.19 10.40
C TYR A 103 13.55 -6.61 10.80
N PRO A 104 12.93 -7.19 11.85
CA PRO A 104 13.18 -8.57 12.25
C PRO A 104 12.74 -9.54 11.14
N ILE A 105 13.55 -10.57 10.87
CA ILE A 105 13.22 -11.62 9.91
C ILE A 105 12.81 -12.89 10.68
N ALA A 106 13.73 -13.47 11.44
CA ALA A 106 13.49 -14.74 12.14
C ALA A 106 14.48 -14.93 13.29
N LYS A 107 14.15 -15.86 14.21
CA LYS A 107 15.06 -16.47 15.16
C LYS A 107 15.16 -17.96 14.82
N ALA A 108 16.32 -18.42 14.36
CA ALA A 108 16.55 -19.77 13.90
C ALA A 108 17.96 -20.25 14.27
N GLY A 109 18.12 -21.48 14.74
CA GLY A 109 19.41 -22.02 15.15
C GLY A 109 20.13 -21.20 16.23
N GLY A 110 19.39 -20.54 17.11
CA GLY A 110 19.93 -19.64 18.15
C GLY A 110 20.46 -18.29 17.64
N LYS A 111 20.21 -17.97 16.36
CA LYS A 111 20.58 -16.70 15.73
C LYS A 111 19.35 -15.82 15.53
N TYR A 112 19.52 -14.50 15.63
CA TYR A 112 18.52 -13.49 15.24
C TYR A 112 18.90 -12.95 13.87
N PHE A 113 18.04 -13.11 12.88
CA PHE A 113 18.18 -12.59 11.52
C PHE A 113 17.31 -11.33 11.38
N TYR A 114 17.85 -10.29 10.75
CA TYR A 114 17.16 -9.04 10.59
C TYR A 114 17.74 -8.19 9.46
N GLU A 115 16.91 -7.32 8.96
CA GLU A 115 17.36 -6.21 8.12
C GLU A 115 17.74 -5.03 9.01
N LYS A 116 18.77 -4.31 8.61
CA LYS A 116 19.27 -3.13 9.32
C LYS A 116 19.68 -2.06 8.32
N ARG A 117 19.32 -0.81 8.65
CA ARG A 117 19.80 0.38 7.95
C ARG A 117 20.25 1.43 8.95
N LEU A 118 21.50 1.88 8.83
CA LEU A 118 22.02 3.00 9.60
C LEU A 118 21.60 4.35 8.98
N PRO A 119 21.62 5.44 9.76
CA PRO A 119 21.47 6.78 9.22
C PRO A 119 22.43 7.01 8.04
N ASN A 120 21.95 7.68 6.99
CA ASN A 120 22.69 7.95 5.76
C ASN A 120 23.02 6.74 4.86
N GLU A 121 22.67 5.52 5.24
CA GLU A 121 22.67 4.39 4.31
C GLU A 121 21.45 4.45 3.39
N GLN A 122 21.65 4.02 2.15
CA GLN A 122 20.64 4.13 1.10
C GLN A 122 19.64 2.98 1.09
N VAL A 123 20.04 1.82 1.60
CA VAL A 123 19.28 0.56 1.55
C VAL A 123 19.41 -0.21 2.87
N TYR A 124 18.44 -1.07 3.12
CA TYR A 124 18.57 -2.07 4.16
C TYR A 124 19.54 -3.16 3.74
N LYS A 125 20.22 -3.78 4.73
CA LYS A 125 21.14 -4.90 4.57
C LYS A 125 20.74 -6.02 5.52
N VAL A 126 21.02 -7.26 5.15
CA VAL A 126 20.70 -8.42 5.99
C VAL A 126 21.85 -8.77 6.89
N TYR A 127 21.54 -8.93 8.17
CA TYR A 127 22.49 -9.31 9.23
C TYR A 127 21.95 -10.48 10.04
N TYR A 128 22.86 -11.13 10.75
CA TYR A 128 22.49 -11.95 11.90
C TYR A 128 23.43 -11.71 13.09
N ARG A 129 23.00 -12.15 14.28
CA ARG A 129 23.82 -12.28 15.47
C ARG A 129 23.50 -13.57 16.23
N GLN A 130 24.51 -14.16 16.86
CA GLN A 130 24.33 -15.35 17.68
C GLN A 130 23.83 -14.95 19.06
N GLY A 131 22.60 -15.33 19.42
CA GLY A 131 21.95 -14.90 20.65
C GLY A 131 21.66 -13.40 20.67
N ARG A 132 21.28 -12.86 21.83
CA ARG A 132 20.88 -11.45 21.99
C ARG A 132 22.06 -10.48 21.90
N ASP A 133 23.21 -10.88 22.43
CA ASP A 133 24.38 -10.00 22.65
C ASP A 133 25.55 -10.37 21.73
N GLY A 134 25.35 -11.28 20.78
CA GLY A 134 26.37 -11.68 19.84
C GLY A 134 26.80 -10.58 18.88
N GLU A 135 27.98 -10.75 18.29
CA GLU A 135 28.49 -9.84 17.25
C GLU A 135 27.56 -9.88 16.02
N GLU A 136 27.36 -8.69 15.39
CA GLU A 136 26.61 -8.57 14.15
C GLU A 136 27.44 -9.02 12.96
N ILE A 137 26.92 -9.93 12.16
CA ILE A 137 27.56 -10.40 10.94
C ILE A 137 26.69 -10.00 9.75
N LEU A 138 27.29 -9.27 8.80
CA LEU A 138 26.66 -8.91 7.54
C LEU A 138 26.54 -10.13 6.62
N LEU A 139 25.33 -10.45 6.18
CA LEU A 139 25.06 -11.54 5.23
C LEU A 139 24.89 -11.03 3.80
N PHE A 140 24.16 -9.92 3.63
CA PHE A 140 23.83 -9.42 2.30
C PHE A 140 23.77 -7.88 2.27
N ASP A 141 24.39 -7.31 1.23
CA ASP A 141 24.33 -5.90 0.89
C ASP A 141 23.83 -5.76 -0.56
N PRO A 142 22.59 -5.31 -0.79
CA PRO A 142 22.00 -5.28 -2.13
C PRO A 142 22.73 -4.34 -3.11
N GLN A 143 23.49 -3.35 -2.61
CA GLN A 143 24.29 -2.47 -3.45
C GLN A 143 25.62 -3.10 -3.92
N LYS A 144 26.03 -4.23 -3.30
CA LYS A 144 27.25 -4.96 -3.65
C LYS A 144 26.99 -6.26 -4.43
N PHE A 145 25.73 -6.59 -4.64
CA PHE A 145 25.37 -7.84 -5.33
C PHE A 145 25.80 -7.86 -6.79
N LYS A 146 25.48 -6.80 -7.52
CA LYS A 146 25.97 -6.57 -8.90
C LYS A 146 26.36 -5.11 -9.07
N GLU A 147 27.52 -4.86 -9.69
CA GLU A 147 28.06 -3.53 -9.87
C GLU A 147 27.09 -2.62 -10.66
N GLY A 148 26.86 -1.42 -10.14
CA GLY A 148 26.01 -0.40 -10.77
C GLY A 148 24.51 -0.65 -10.68
N LYS A 149 24.07 -1.68 -9.95
CA LYS A 149 22.67 -2.02 -9.77
C LYS A 149 22.26 -1.98 -8.29
N THR A 150 21.01 -1.68 -8.05
CA THR A 150 20.38 -1.79 -6.72
C THR A 150 19.28 -2.85 -6.81
N TYR A 151 19.14 -3.64 -5.76
CA TYR A 151 18.14 -4.70 -5.68
C TYR A 151 17.22 -4.45 -4.50
N ASP A 152 15.93 -4.63 -4.72
CA ASP A 152 14.96 -4.86 -3.67
C ASP A 152 15.00 -6.35 -3.30
N PHE A 153 14.68 -6.68 -2.06
CA PHE A 153 14.72 -8.06 -1.64
C PHE A 153 13.67 -8.40 -0.57
N SER A 154 13.28 -9.66 -0.55
CA SER A 154 12.67 -10.32 0.61
C SER A 154 13.56 -11.46 1.07
N ALA A 155 13.46 -11.85 2.35
CA ALA A 155 14.34 -12.83 2.95
C ALA A 155 13.58 -13.86 3.78
N SER A 156 13.94 -15.11 3.66
CA SER A 156 13.40 -16.24 4.42
C SER A 156 14.55 -17.12 4.91
N VAL A 157 14.50 -17.58 6.16
CA VAL A 157 15.55 -18.35 6.82
C VAL A 157 15.05 -19.76 7.10
N ASN A 158 15.87 -20.77 6.84
CA ASN A 158 15.54 -22.15 7.20
C ASN A 158 15.61 -22.38 8.73
N ASP A 159 15.01 -23.45 9.23
CA ASP A 159 14.84 -23.71 10.66
C ASP A 159 16.14 -23.77 11.45
N GLU A 160 17.22 -24.32 10.87
CA GLU A 160 18.53 -24.38 11.51
C GLU A 160 19.28 -23.03 11.49
N GLY A 161 18.77 -22.02 10.76
CA GLY A 161 19.49 -20.78 10.55
C GLY A 161 20.83 -20.96 9.83
N SER A 162 20.91 -21.99 8.99
CA SER A 162 22.10 -22.32 8.21
C SER A 162 22.06 -21.76 6.78
N LYS A 163 20.87 -21.46 6.26
CA LYS A 163 20.63 -20.89 4.92
C LYS A 163 19.59 -19.79 4.96
N ILE A 164 19.74 -18.86 4.04
CA ILE A 164 18.76 -17.81 3.78
C ILE A 164 18.42 -17.76 2.29
N ALA A 165 17.14 -17.80 1.96
CA ALA A 165 16.64 -17.53 0.63
C ALA A 165 16.37 -16.04 0.49
N LEU A 166 16.93 -15.43 -0.55
CA LEU A 166 16.76 -14.03 -0.91
C LEU A 166 16.08 -13.96 -2.26
N ASN A 167 14.87 -13.45 -2.30
CA ASN A 167 14.22 -13.08 -3.55
C ASN A 167 14.70 -11.69 -3.94
N LEU A 168 15.40 -11.57 -5.05
CA LEU A 168 16.07 -10.35 -5.49
C LEU A 168 15.44 -9.84 -6.79
N SER A 169 14.86 -8.65 -6.76
CA SER A 169 14.36 -7.95 -7.94
C SER A 169 15.18 -6.69 -8.21
N GLU A 170 15.50 -6.41 -9.48
CA GLU A 170 16.28 -5.23 -9.85
C GLU A 170 15.39 -3.98 -9.77
N ALA A 171 15.84 -2.97 -9.02
CA ALA A 171 15.33 -1.59 -8.95
C ALA A 171 13.86 -1.41 -9.36
N GLY A 172 12.92 -1.74 -8.45
CA GLY A 172 11.49 -1.50 -8.67
C GLY A 172 10.78 -2.50 -9.59
N ALA A 173 11.47 -3.49 -10.16
CA ALA A 173 10.82 -4.67 -10.74
C ALA A 173 10.26 -5.53 -9.60
N GLU A 174 9.02 -6.00 -9.73
CA GLU A 174 8.42 -6.88 -8.71
C GLU A 174 8.71 -8.36 -8.97
N VAL A 175 9.26 -8.68 -10.12
CA VAL A 175 9.66 -10.05 -10.48
C VAL A 175 11.16 -10.19 -10.30
N GLY A 176 11.54 -11.11 -9.44
CA GLY A 176 12.93 -11.40 -9.12
C GLY A 176 13.28 -12.87 -9.27
N ASP A 177 14.48 -13.20 -8.82
CA ASP A 177 15.01 -14.56 -8.73
C ASP A 177 15.27 -14.90 -7.26
N ILE A 178 15.12 -16.18 -6.90
CA ILE A 178 15.50 -16.64 -5.57
C ILE A 178 16.93 -17.12 -5.59
N TYR A 179 17.76 -16.51 -4.75
CA TYR A 179 19.15 -16.89 -4.47
C TYR A 179 19.25 -17.46 -3.08
N ILE A 180 20.02 -18.51 -2.90
CA ILE A 180 20.22 -19.17 -1.60
C ILE A 180 21.62 -18.86 -1.10
N LEU A 181 21.73 -18.28 0.10
CA LEU A 181 22.99 -17.95 0.72
C LEU A 181 23.26 -18.89 1.90
N ASP A 182 24.47 -19.47 1.94
CA ASP A 182 24.97 -20.26 3.07
C ASP A 182 25.48 -19.30 4.16
N VAL A 183 24.88 -19.37 5.36
CA VAL A 183 25.13 -18.44 6.46
C VAL A 183 26.54 -18.56 7.05
N ALA A 184 27.11 -19.78 7.06
CA ALA A 184 28.43 -20.00 7.65
C ALA A 184 29.56 -19.46 6.77
N THR A 185 29.43 -19.57 5.47
CA THR A 185 30.44 -19.13 4.50
C THR A 185 30.17 -17.74 3.92
N VAL A 186 28.96 -17.23 4.10
CA VAL A 186 28.46 -15.97 3.49
C VAL A 186 28.63 -16.00 1.96
N LYS A 187 28.26 -17.15 1.34
CA LYS A 187 28.33 -17.33 -0.10
C LYS A 187 27.03 -17.86 -0.66
N PHE A 188 26.68 -17.38 -1.83
CA PHE A 188 25.54 -17.93 -2.58
C PHE A 188 25.85 -19.36 -3.06
N LEU A 189 24.83 -20.20 -3.03
CA LEU A 189 24.85 -21.49 -3.69
C LEU A 189 24.78 -21.28 -5.22
N PRO A 190 25.17 -22.28 -6.03
CA PRO A 190 25.22 -22.12 -7.48
C PRO A 190 23.84 -22.09 -8.14
N GLU A 191 22.82 -22.68 -7.52
CA GLU A 191 21.47 -22.69 -8.04
C GLU A 191 20.77 -21.35 -7.86
N VAL A 192 19.95 -20.98 -8.85
CA VAL A 192 19.09 -19.78 -8.86
C VAL A 192 17.72 -20.19 -9.38
N ILE A 193 16.66 -19.88 -8.66
CA ILE A 193 15.29 -20.13 -9.10
C ILE A 193 14.79 -18.87 -9.83
N PRO A 194 14.62 -18.90 -11.17
CA PRO A 194 14.37 -17.71 -11.96
C PRO A 194 12.91 -17.29 -11.92
N HIS A 195 12.66 -15.97 -12.09
CA HIS A 195 11.35 -15.32 -12.15
C HIS A 195 10.32 -15.95 -11.19
N SER A 196 10.64 -15.90 -9.90
CA SER A 196 9.90 -16.60 -8.85
C SER A 196 9.79 -15.80 -7.57
N ASP A 197 8.81 -16.15 -6.75
CA ASP A 197 8.66 -15.68 -5.37
C ASP A 197 8.36 -16.87 -4.46
N GLY A 198 9.12 -17.00 -3.36
CA GLY A 198 8.98 -18.14 -2.49
C GLY A 198 9.78 -18.05 -1.20
N LEU A 199 9.52 -19.00 -0.30
CA LEU A 199 10.03 -19.05 1.05
C LEU A 199 10.52 -20.44 1.39
N PHE A 200 11.48 -20.55 2.34
CA PHE A 200 11.77 -21.84 2.98
C PHE A 200 10.50 -22.40 3.60
N MET A 201 10.32 -23.70 3.39
CA MET A 201 9.26 -24.46 4.03
C MET A 201 9.49 -24.50 5.54
N GLU A 202 8.50 -24.09 6.29
CA GLU A 202 8.57 -24.13 7.76
C GLU A 202 8.67 -25.58 8.25
N GLY A 203 9.53 -25.82 9.23
CA GLY A 203 9.81 -27.18 9.71
C GLY A 203 10.82 -27.95 8.86
N ASN A 204 11.48 -27.29 7.88
CA ASN A 204 12.42 -27.89 6.94
C ASN A 204 13.69 -27.05 6.76
N ASN A 205 14.76 -27.71 6.33
CA ASN A 205 16.06 -27.06 6.14
C ASN A 205 16.51 -26.99 4.67
N THR A 206 15.83 -27.69 3.78
CA THR A 206 16.26 -27.90 2.40
C THR A 206 15.21 -27.66 1.35
N GLU A 207 13.97 -27.40 1.73
CA GLU A 207 12.87 -27.27 0.78
C GLU A 207 12.37 -25.83 0.74
N ILE A 208 12.16 -25.31 -0.49
CA ILE A 208 11.64 -23.98 -0.78
C ILE A 208 10.37 -24.14 -1.62
N PHE A 209 9.25 -23.57 -1.15
CA PHE A 209 8.04 -23.42 -1.95
C PHE A 209 8.04 -22.09 -2.65
N TYR A 210 7.67 -22.09 -3.91
CA TYR A 210 7.66 -20.87 -4.70
C TYR A 210 6.57 -20.88 -5.78
N ASN A 211 6.12 -19.71 -6.13
CA ASN A 211 5.32 -19.48 -7.33
C ASN A 211 6.23 -19.00 -8.46
N GLN A 212 6.02 -19.51 -9.66
CA GLN A 212 6.82 -19.12 -10.82
C GLN A 212 6.00 -18.24 -11.74
N TYR A 213 6.54 -17.05 -12.04
CA TYR A 213 6.00 -16.14 -13.04
C TYR A 213 6.29 -16.67 -14.46
N LYS A 214 5.52 -16.21 -15.44
CA LYS A 214 5.75 -16.56 -16.85
C LYS A 214 7.09 -16.04 -17.37
N GLY A 215 7.57 -14.90 -16.86
CA GLY A 215 8.83 -14.28 -17.23
C GLY A 215 9.05 -12.95 -16.53
N TYR A 216 9.95 -12.11 -17.07
CA TYR A 216 10.31 -10.81 -16.49
C TYR A 216 9.60 -9.61 -17.11
N ASP A 217 8.83 -9.80 -18.17
CA ASP A 217 8.13 -8.69 -18.85
C ASP A 217 6.92 -8.25 -18.03
N VAL A 218 7.07 -7.17 -17.27
CA VAL A 218 6.02 -6.60 -16.42
C VAL A 218 4.81 -6.07 -17.21
N HIS A 219 4.92 -5.95 -18.52
CA HIS A 219 3.85 -5.53 -19.43
C HIS A 219 3.17 -6.71 -20.14
N ASP A 220 3.58 -7.95 -19.88
CA ASP A 220 2.89 -9.14 -20.37
C ASP A 220 1.60 -9.35 -19.59
N THR A 221 0.45 -9.22 -20.25
CA THR A 221 -0.88 -9.43 -19.62
C THR A 221 -1.13 -10.84 -19.11
N GLU A 222 -0.29 -11.81 -19.51
CA GLU A 222 -0.37 -13.18 -19.04
C GLU A 222 0.65 -13.50 -17.93
N GLN A 223 1.45 -12.53 -17.49
CA GLN A 223 2.56 -12.76 -16.56
C GLN A 223 2.13 -13.41 -15.25
N LEU A 224 0.97 -13.02 -14.72
CA LEU A 224 0.41 -13.51 -13.46
C LEU A 224 -0.66 -14.61 -13.65
N LEU A 225 -0.88 -15.06 -14.90
CA LEU A 225 -1.92 -16.06 -15.18
C LEU A 225 -1.34 -17.48 -15.12
N ASN A 226 -2.14 -18.40 -14.58
CA ASN A 226 -1.81 -19.83 -14.46
C ASN A 226 -0.49 -20.11 -13.72
N MET A 227 -0.16 -19.33 -12.70
CA MET A 227 1.05 -19.50 -11.91
C MET A 227 1.03 -20.86 -11.19
N PRO A 228 2.05 -21.73 -11.37
CA PRO A 228 2.18 -22.95 -10.60
C PRO A 228 2.78 -22.67 -9.21
N CYS A 229 2.43 -23.49 -8.23
CA CYS A 229 3.20 -23.64 -6.99
C CYS A 229 4.15 -24.83 -7.13
N LYS A 230 5.44 -24.61 -6.88
CA LYS A 230 6.52 -25.60 -7.05
C LYS A 230 7.28 -25.82 -5.75
N LEU A 231 8.00 -26.93 -5.69
CA LEU A 231 8.92 -27.29 -4.61
C LEU A 231 10.31 -27.45 -5.18
N HIS A 232 11.25 -26.66 -4.68
CA HIS A 232 12.70 -26.82 -4.90
C HIS A 232 13.36 -27.51 -3.71
N VAL A 233 14.27 -28.43 -3.99
CA VAL A 233 15.14 -29.05 -2.98
C VAL A 233 16.54 -28.46 -3.13
N VAL A 234 17.04 -27.80 -2.12
CA VAL A 234 18.35 -27.12 -2.12
C VAL A 234 19.47 -28.10 -2.50
N ASN A 235 20.41 -27.65 -3.31
CA ASN A 235 21.48 -28.42 -3.96
C ASN A 235 21.01 -29.43 -5.03
N THR A 236 19.82 -29.23 -5.60
CA THR A 236 19.36 -29.95 -6.79
C THR A 236 19.16 -29.00 -7.97
N PRO A 237 19.22 -29.51 -9.22
CA PRO A 237 18.92 -28.69 -10.39
C PRO A 237 17.46 -28.23 -10.39
N VAL A 238 17.20 -26.92 -10.68
CA VAL A 238 15.88 -26.30 -10.69
C VAL A 238 14.93 -26.92 -11.72
N GLU A 239 15.45 -27.46 -12.80
CA GLU A 239 14.68 -28.21 -13.80
C GLU A 239 14.03 -29.52 -13.26
N ASN A 240 14.47 -29.98 -12.10
CA ASN A 240 13.91 -31.16 -11.42
C ASN A 240 12.82 -30.78 -10.40
N ASP A 241 12.48 -29.50 -10.26
CA ASP A 241 11.53 -29.03 -9.27
C ASP A 241 10.12 -29.59 -9.52
N LEU A 242 9.51 -30.04 -8.44
CA LEU A 242 8.20 -30.66 -8.48
C LEU A 242 7.09 -29.60 -8.55
N VAL A 243 6.20 -29.69 -9.55
CA VAL A 243 4.94 -28.91 -9.57
C VAL A 243 3.97 -29.56 -8.59
N ILE A 244 3.67 -28.86 -7.49
CA ILE A 244 2.77 -29.35 -6.45
C ILE A 244 1.31 -29.03 -6.77
N VAL A 245 1.07 -27.82 -7.25
CA VAL A 245 -0.28 -27.34 -7.61
C VAL A 245 -0.20 -26.48 -8.85
N SER A 246 -1.08 -26.79 -9.81
CA SER A 246 -1.37 -25.91 -10.95
C SER A 246 -2.78 -26.19 -11.46
N SER A 247 -3.33 -25.30 -12.28
CA SER A 247 -4.62 -25.53 -12.97
C SER A 247 -4.58 -26.77 -13.87
N GLU A 248 -3.42 -27.11 -14.44
CA GLU A 248 -3.21 -28.25 -15.31
C GLU A 248 -3.14 -29.58 -14.52
N ASN A 249 -2.35 -29.59 -13.41
CA ASN A 249 -2.14 -30.81 -12.63
C ASN A 249 -3.32 -31.13 -11.70
N ASN A 250 -4.12 -30.13 -11.33
CA ASN A 250 -5.21 -30.25 -10.37
C ASN A 250 -6.53 -29.71 -10.95
N PRO A 251 -7.05 -30.33 -12.04
CA PRO A 251 -8.29 -29.84 -12.68
C PRO A 251 -9.52 -29.94 -11.77
N GLU A 252 -9.50 -30.83 -10.77
CA GLU A 252 -10.55 -30.97 -9.75
C GLU A 252 -10.71 -29.73 -8.85
N LEU A 253 -9.65 -28.93 -8.70
CA LEU A 253 -9.69 -27.69 -7.91
C LEU A 253 -10.30 -26.51 -8.69
N ASN A 254 -10.51 -26.67 -10.00
CA ASN A 254 -11.06 -25.62 -10.88
C ASN A 254 -10.38 -24.24 -10.68
N ILE A 255 -9.04 -24.26 -10.64
CA ILE A 255 -8.22 -23.06 -10.45
C ILE A 255 -8.35 -22.19 -11.70
N LYS A 256 -8.88 -20.98 -11.54
CA LYS A 256 -8.97 -20.01 -12.64
C LYS A 256 -7.60 -19.42 -12.96
N PRO A 257 -7.37 -18.93 -14.19
CA PRO A 257 -6.05 -18.40 -14.59
C PRO A 257 -5.48 -17.33 -13.67
N GLU A 258 -6.32 -16.45 -13.14
CA GLU A 258 -5.96 -15.34 -12.26
C GLU A 258 -5.74 -15.74 -10.78
N VAL A 259 -5.98 -16.99 -10.42
CA VAL A 259 -5.83 -17.47 -9.04
C VAL A 259 -4.42 -17.96 -8.80
N ILE A 260 -3.80 -17.50 -7.74
CA ILE A 260 -2.44 -17.89 -7.33
C ILE A 260 -2.54 -18.96 -6.24
N PRO A 261 -2.15 -20.22 -6.52
CA PRO A 261 -2.13 -21.28 -5.53
C PRO A 261 -0.87 -21.14 -4.66
N VAL A 262 -1.03 -21.00 -3.35
CA VAL A 262 0.09 -20.95 -2.39
C VAL A 262 -0.06 -22.05 -1.35
N VAL A 263 0.99 -22.83 -1.12
CA VAL A 263 1.00 -23.89 -0.12
C VAL A 263 1.75 -23.44 1.12
N TYR A 264 1.11 -23.59 2.28
CA TYR A 264 1.68 -23.29 3.58
C TYR A 264 2.00 -24.54 4.35
N PHE A 265 3.15 -24.54 5.00
CA PHE A 265 3.60 -25.55 5.93
C PHE A 265 3.65 -24.98 7.33
N PHE A 266 3.40 -25.83 8.31
CA PHE A 266 3.35 -25.43 9.70
C PHE A 266 4.23 -26.37 10.52
N ARG A 267 5.08 -25.79 11.35
CA ARG A 267 5.98 -26.55 12.22
C ARG A 267 5.17 -27.52 13.10
N ASN A 268 5.62 -28.78 13.17
CA ASN A 268 4.99 -29.84 13.93
C ASN A 268 3.57 -30.22 13.46
N SER A 269 3.12 -29.79 12.29
CA SER A 269 1.87 -30.27 11.71
C SER A 269 2.16 -31.36 10.64
N PRO A 270 1.44 -32.48 10.64
CA PRO A 270 1.48 -33.42 9.54
C PRO A 270 0.70 -32.96 8.30
N TYR A 271 0.06 -31.79 8.38
CA TYR A 271 -0.78 -31.22 7.33
C TYR A 271 -0.16 -29.95 6.74
N MET A 272 -0.43 -29.74 5.47
CA MET A 272 -0.19 -28.50 4.73
C MET A 272 -1.53 -27.92 4.25
N VAL A 273 -1.56 -26.62 4.03
CA VAL A 273 -2.75 -25.91 3.57
C VAL A 273 -2.46 -25.20 2.26
N LEU A 274 -3.25 -25.50 1.24
CA LEU A 274 -3.31 -24.77 -0.02
C LEU A 274 -4.32 -23.64 0.13
N VAL A 275 -3.90 -22.41 -0.14
CA VAL A 275 -4.77 -21.25 -0.27
C VAL A 275 -4.79 -20.82 -1.74
N LEU A 276 -6.00 -20.64 -2.27
CA LEU A 276 -6.24 -20.14 -3.61
C LEU A 276 -6.43 -18.63 -3.55
N TYR A 277 -5.34 -17.88 -3.74
CA TYR A 277 -5.33 -16.43 -3.59
C TYR A 277 -5.90 -15.70 -4.79
N THR A 278 -6.73 -14.72 -4.48
CA THR A 278 -7.09 -13.59 -5.34
C THR A 278 -7.04 -12.34 -4.46
N VAL A 279 -7.37 -11.17 -4.98
CA VAL A 279 -7.58 -9.98 -4.13
C VAL A 279 -8.86 -10.06 -3.29
N ASP A 280 -9.69 -11.10 -3.49
CA ASP A 280 -10.81 -11.34 -2.57
C ASP A 280 -10.27 -11.69 -1.19
N ILE A 281 -10.76 -10.97 -0.23
CA ILE A 281 -10.32 -11.11 1.15
C ILE A 281 -10.81 -12.40 1.83
N GLN A 282 -11.74 -13.13 1.20
CA GLN A 282 -12.30 -14.37 1.72
C GLN A 282 -11.55 -15.57 1.16
N LEU A 283 -10.87 -16.29 2.04
CA LEU A 283 -10.00 -17.39 1.66
C LEU A 283 -10.77 -18.63 1.21
N THR A 284 -10.43 -19.14 0.02
CA THR A 284 -10.72 -20.51 -0.37
C THR A 284 -9.49 -21.35 -0.10
N SER A 285 -9.62 -22.40 0.72
CA SER A 285 -8.48 -23.22 1.09
C SER A 285 -8.78 -24.71 1.10
N HIS A 286 -7.72 -25.49 0.92
CA HIS A 286 -7.70 -26.94 0.97
C HIS A 286 -6.59 -27.42 1.88
N TYR A 287 -6.63 -28.67 2.31
CA TYR A 287 -5.57 -29.27 3.11
C TYR A 287 -5.22 -30.67 2.60
N ALA A 288 -4.00 -31.09 2.87
CA ALA A 288 -3.51 -32.44 2.58
C ALA A 288 -2.43 -32.83 3.58
N GLN A 289 -2.03 -34.11 3.59
CA GLN A 289 -0.93 -34.55 4.42
C GLN A 289 0.42 -34.23 3.74
N VAL A 290 1.39 -33.70 4.50
CA VAL A 290 2.74 -33.41 4.02
C VAL A 290 3.42 -34.67 3.44
N SER A 291 3.11 -35.85 3.98
CA SER A 291 3.64 -37.14 3.49
C SER A 291 3.25 -37.46 2.04
N GLU A 292 2.18 -36.86 1.53
CA GLU A 292 1.70 -37.06 0.14
C GLU A 292 2.61 -36.38 -0.89
N LEU A 293 3.40 -35.37 -0.50
CA LEU A 293 4.37 -34.71 -1.39
C LEU A 293 5.34 -35.70 -2.04
N LYS A 294 5.79 -36.73 -1.28
CA LYS A 294 6.75 -37.73 -1.77
C LYS A 294 6.19 -38.59 -2.91
N SER A 295 4.86 -38.70 -3.01
CA SER A 295 4.20 -39.46 -4.06
C SER A 295 4.06 -38.70 -5.37
N GLY A 296 4.20 -37.35 -5.32
CA GLY A 296 3.89 -36.45 -6.43
C GLY A 296 2.40 -36.33 -6.74
N ASN A 297 1.53 -36.96 -5.93
CA ASN A 297 0.08 -36.93 -6.10
C ASN A 297 -0.57 -36.58 -4.77
N VAL A 298 -0.90 -35.29 -4.62
CA VAL A 298 -1.49 -34.71 -3.40
C VAL A 298 -3.00 -34.69 -3.49
N ASN A 299 -3.69 -35.29 -2.52
CA ASN A 299 -5.13 -35.34 -2.44
C ASN A 299 -5.69 -34.14 -1.64
N TRP A 300 -5.92 -33.03 -2.32
CA TRP A 300 -6.43 -31.80 -1.71
C TRP A 300 -7.88 -31.92 -1.26
N LYS A 301 -8.14 -31.82 0.04
CA LYS A 301 -9.48 -31.82 0.63
C LYS A 301 -9.90 -30.41 0.94
N PRO A 302 -11.18 -30.02 0.74
CA PRO A 302 -11.64 -28.68 1.04
C PRO A 302 -11.56 -28.39 2.56
N LEU A 303 -11.12 -27.19 2.92
CA LEU A 303 -11.07 -26.69 4.29
C LEU A 303 -12.00 -25.49 4.48
N THR A 304 -11.88 -24.45 3.62
CA THR A 304 -12.75 -23.29 3.62
C THR A 304 -13.24 -22.95 2.22
N THR A 305 -14.44 -22.38 2.15
CA THR A 305 -14.99 -21.76 0.95
C THR A 305 -15.27 -20.28 1.23
N ARG A 306 -15.63 -19.50 0.21
CA ARG A 306 -16.00 -18.08 0.35
C ARG A 306 -17.14 -17.87 1.34
N GLU A 307 -18.12 -18.78 1.40
CA GLU A 307 -19.27 -18.70 2.29
C GLU A 307 -18.90 -18.88 3.77
N ASN A 308 -17.68 -19.33 4.05
CA ASN A 308 -17.15 -19.38 5.41
C ASN A 308 -16.59 -18.02 5.88
N GLU A 309 -16.43 -17.06 4.97
CA GLU A 309 -15.96 -15.69 5.24
C GLU A 309 -14.65 -15.65 6.05
N VAL A 310 -13.77 -16.61 5.81
CA VAL A 310 -12.48 -16.71 6.49
C VAL A 310 -11.51 -15.70 5.88
N ARG A 311 -10.83 -14.93 6.73
CA ARG A 311 -9.88 -13.88 6.36
C ARG A 311 -8.43 -14.29 6.59
N ASN A 312 -8.20 -15.09 7.59
CA ASN A 312 -6.87 -15.56 7.96
C ASN A 312 -6.96 -16.92 8.64
N LEU A 313 -5.87 -17.69 8.57
CA LEU A 313 -5.76 -18.99 9.23
C LEU A 313 -4.33 -19.27 9.69
N PHE A 314 -4.20 -20.07 10.72
CA PHE A 314 -2.94 -20.67 11.14
C PHE A 314 -3.19 -22.05 11.74
N VAL A 315 -2.12 -22.81 11.90
CA VAL A 315 -2.21 -24.23 12.28
C VAL A 315 -1.24 -24.52 13.41
N LYS A 316 -1.75 -25.24 14.41
CA LYS A 316 -0.92 -25.82 15.50
C LYS A 316 -1.16 -27.32 15.58
N GLU A 317 -0.17 -28.12 15.18
CA GLU A 317 -0.29 -29.57 15.10
C GLU A 317 -1.47 -30.04 14.22
N ASN A 318 -2.55 -30.56 14.82
CA ASN A 318 -3.77 -30.95 14.11
C ASN A 318 -4.88 -29.90 14.18
N ASP A 319 -4.69 -28.86 14.98
CA ASP A 319 -5.70 -27.83 15.18
C ASP A 319 -5.56 -26.70 14.18
N VAL A 320 -6.68 -26.22 13.67
CA VAL A 320 -6.79 -25.11 12.74
C VAL A 320 -7.52 -23.97 13.41
N TYR A 321 -6.90 -22.80 13.36
CA TYR A 321 -7.45 -21.57 13.89
C TYR A 321 -7.79 -20.66 12.72
N LEU A 322 -9.02 -20.15 12.71
CA LEU A 322 -9.56 -19.37 11.60
C LEU A 322 -10.10 -18.03 12.11
N ILE A 323 -9.78 -16.94 11.43
CA ILE A 323 -10.43 -15.65 11.65
C ILE A 323 -11.52 -15.49 10.60
N THR A 324 -12.76 -15.34 11.05
CA THR A 324 -13.93 -15.28 10.15
C THR A 324 -14.89 -14.16 10.56
N SER A 325 -15.55 -13.54 9.55
CA SER A 325 -16.67 -12.62 9.76
C SER A 325 -18.03 -13.31 9.78
N LYS A 326 -18.10 -14.61 9.49
CA LYS A 326 -19.38 -15.34 9.42
C LYS A 326 -20.14 -15.29 10.75
N GLY A 327 -21.27 -14.59 10.72
CA GLY A 327 -22.11 -14.37 11.91
C GLY A 327 -21.57 -13.37 12.93
N ASN A 328 -20.44 -12.70 12.64
CA ASN A 328 -19.94 -11.56 13.40
C ASN A 328 -19.11 -10.64 12.50
N PRO A 329 -19.63 -9.49 12.02
CA PRO A 329 -18.91 -8.60 11.10
C PRO A 329 -17.64 -7.98 11.71
N ARG A 330 -17.49 -8.03 13.05
CA ARG A 330 -16.29 -7.60 13.79
C ARG A 330 -15.29 -8.73 14.01
N PHE A 331 -15.46 -9.83 13.30
CA PHE A 331 -14.65 -11.04 13.29
C PHE A 331 -14.68 -11.83 14.61
N LYS A 332 -14.38 -13.10 14.47
CA LYS A 332 -14.15 -14.04 15.58
C LYS A 332 -13.02 -14.99 15.22
N ILE A 333 -12.32 -15.47 16.23
CA ILE A 333 -11.35 -16.56 16.12
C ILE A 333 -12.05 -17.84 16.50
N ILE A 334 -12.07 -18.81 15.58
CA ILE A 334 -12.64 -20.14 15.81
C ILE A 334 -11.55 -21.20 15.66
N LYS A 335 -11.72 -22.31 16.37
CA LYS A 335 -10.83 -23.46 16.34
C LYS A 335 -11.56 -24.70 15.86
N THR A 336 -10.97 -25.43 14.90
CA THR A 336 -11.38 -26.76 14.47
C THR A 336 -10.16 -27.69 14.37
N SER A 337 -10.31 -28.91 13.85
CA SER A 337 -9.21 -29.85 13.69
C SER A 337 -9.24 -30.50 12.29
N PHE A 338 -8.08 -30.79 11.72
CA PHE A 338 -7.99 -31.56 10.47
C PHE A 338 -8.58 -32.98 10.53
N THR A 339 -8.76 -33.53 11.75
CA THR A 339 -9.42 -34.84 11.92
C THR A 339 -10.92 -34.78 11.78
N ASP A 340 -11.55 -33.63 12.08
CA ASP A 340 -12.99 -33.32 11.84
C ASP A 340 -13.11 -31.81 11.52
N PRO A 341 -12.86 -31.38 10.27
CA PRO A 341 -12.80 -29.97 9.91
C PRO A 341 -14.17 -29.32 9.71
N ASP A 342 -15.20 -29.80 10.41
CA ASP A 342 -16.54 -29.20 10.36
C ASP A 342 -16.60 -27.86 11.08
N LEU A 343 -16.63 -26.77 10.30
CA LEU A 343 -16.66 -25.40 10.80
C LEU A 343 -17.93 -25.07 11.61
N ASN A 344 -19.02 -25.84 11.44
CA ASN A 344 -20.24 -25.67 12.24
C ASN A 344 -20.06 -26.17 13.68
N LYS A 345 -19.07 -27.02 13.92
CA LYS A 345 -18.69 -27.51 15.25
C LYS A 345 -17.50 -26.77 15.87
N ALA A 346 -16.92 -25.81 15.13
CA ALA A 346 -15.75 -25.08 15.58
C ALA A 346 -16.03 -24.33 16.90
N VAL A 347 -15.04 -24.30 17.78
CA VAL A 347 -15.12 -23.62 19.08
C VAL A 347 -14.69 -22.17 18.90
N THR A 348 -15.50 -21.22 19.37
CA THR A 348 -15.12 -19.81 19.41
C THR A 348 -14.14 -19.55 20.56
N ILE A 349 -12.97 -18.96 20.22
CA ILE A 349 -11.91 -18.59 21.16
C ILE A 349 -12.05 -17.13 21.60
N ALA A 350 -12.28 -16.25 20.62
CA ALA A 350 -12.47 -14.83 20.87
C ALA A 350 -13.39 -14.26 19.79
N GLU A 351 -14.10 -13.20 20.11
CA GLU A 351 -14.95 -12.50 19.15
C GLU A 351 -14.92 -10.99 19.37
N GLY A 352 -15.15 -10.27 18.28
CA GLY A 352 -15.38 -8.83 18.31
C GLY A 352 -16.76 -8.50 18.87
N ASP A 353 -16.94 -7.26 19.30
CA ASP A 353 -18.19 -6.70 19.80
C ASP A 353 -18.55 -5.40 19.06
N GLU A 354 -19.53 -4.65 19.52
CA GLU A 354 -19.97 -3.40 18.85
C GLU A 354 -18.84 -2.35 18.71
N GLU A 355 -17.88 -2.34 19.64
CA GLU A 355 -16.81 -1.35 19.70
C GLU A 355 -15.48 -1.90 19.20
N TRP A 356 -15.18 -3.17 19.48
CA TRP A 356 -13.88 -3.80 19.25
C TRP A 356 -13.99 -4.94 18.23
N GLN A 357 -13.15 -4.91 17.20
CA GLN A 357 -13.02 -6.02 16.25
C GLN A 357 -11.76 -6.85 16.53
N ILE A 358 -11.74 -8.10 16.09
CA ILE A 358 -10.50 -8.88 16.03
C ILE A 358 -9.65 -8.30 14.88
N SER A 359 -8.41 -7.89 15.16
CA SER A 359 -7.46 -7.48 14.12
C SER A 359 -7.02 -8.69 13.30
N ILE A 360 -7.12 -8.58 11.98
CA ILE A 360 -6.91 -9.71 11.06
C ILE A 360 -5.42 -9.98 10.84
N ASP A 361 -4.62 -8.90 10.73
CA ASP A 361 -3.24 -8.95 10.23
C ASP A 361 -2.21 -9.08 11.35
N TYR A 362 -2.61 -8.85 12.62
CA TYR A 362 -1.68 -8.81 13.76
C TYR A 362 -1.89 -9.98 14.69
N LEU A 363 -1.32 -11.12 14.28
CA LEU A 363 -1.36 -12.37 14.98
C LEU A 363 0.05 -12.96 15.06
N ALA A 364 0.51 -13.34 16.25
CA ALA A 364 1.83 -13.93 16.45
C ALA A 364 1.73 -15.24 17.22
N GLU A 365 2.38 -16.26 16.67
CA GLU A 365 2.45 -17.58 17.28
C GLU A 365 3.77 -17.77 18.01
N THR A 366 3.73 -18.50 19.13
CA THR A 366 4.89 -18.97 19.88
C THR A 366 4.75 -20.46 20.11
N LYS A 367 5.67 -21.04 20.88
CA LYS A 367 5.62 -22.47 21.22
C LYS A 367 4.31 -22.86 21.90
N ASP A 368 3.88 -22.13 22.93
CA ASP A 368 2.76 -22.52 23.77
C ASP A 368 1.57 -21.55 23.71
N TYR A 369 1.72 -20.42 22.99
CA TYR A 369 0.71 -19.36 22.92
C TYR A 369 0.53 -18.86 21.49
N PHE A 370 -0.63 -18.25 21.22
CA PHE A 370 -0.72 -17.22 20.20
C PHE A 370 -1.20 -15.90 20.80
N VAL A 371 -0.71 -14.80 20.22
CA VAL A 371 -1.02 -13.43 20.64
C VAL A 371 -1.81 -12.75 19.53
N PHE A 372 -2.91 -12.10 19.89
CA PHE A 372 -3.79 -11.41 18.95
C PHE A 372 -4.28 -10.09 19.53
N ASN A 373 -4.80 -9.23 18.68
CA ASN A 373 -5.35 -7.95 19.08
C ASN A 373 -6.87 -7.89 18.90
N LYS A 374 -7.52 -7.16 19.79
CA LYS A 374 -8.76 -6.46 19.49
C LYS A 374 -8.45 -4.99 19.21
N SER A 375 -9.09 -4.41 18.20
CA SER A 375 -8.88 -3.02 17.83
C SER A 375 -10.19 -2.24 17.75
N LYS A 376 -10.12 -0.96 18.05
CA LYS A 376 -11.18 0.00 17.79
C LYS A 376 -10.76 0.90 16.62
N ASN A 377 -11.52 0.81 15.52
CA ASN A 377 -11.23 1.50 14.25
C ASN A 377 -9.80 1.28 13.72
N GLU A 378 -9.10 0.20 14.16
CA GLU A 378 -7.67 -0.06 13.96
C GLU A 378 -6.73 1.07 14.44
N LEU A 379 -7.23 1.98 15.28
CA LEU A 379 -6.48 3.10 15.84
C LEU A 379 -5.91 2.78 17.22
N ILE A 380 -6.68 2.07 18.04
CA ILE A 380 -6.30 1.66 19.39
C ILE A 380 -6.43 0.16 19.49
N THR A 381 -5.45 -0.51 20.10
CA THR A 381 -5.45 -1.96 20.27
C THR A 381 -5.41 -2.37 21.74
N LYS A 382 -6.05 -3.51 22.03
CA LYS A 382 -5.86 -4.32 23.23
C LYS A 382 -5.26 -5.64 22.81
N THR A 383 -4.18 -6.04 23.46
CA THR A 383 -3.45 -7.27 23.14
C THR A 383 -3.85 -8.39 24.06
N TYR A 384 -4.07 -9.57 23.51
CA TYR A 384 -4.47 -10.79 24.24
C TYR A 384 -3.54 -11.93 23.86
N GLN A 385 -3.35 -12.86 24.78
CA GLN A 385 -2.70 -14.14 24.51
C GLN A 385 -3.62 -15.31 24.84
N TYR A 386 -3.59 -16.33 24.01
CA TYR A 386 -4.30 -17.60 24.19
C TYR A 386 -3.28 -18.70 24.42
N GLU A 387 -3.45 -19.49 25.48
CA GLU A 387 -2.61 -20.63 25.81
C GLU A 387 -3.18 -21.90 25.19
N TYR A 388 -2.39 -22.58 24.37
CA TYR A 388 -2.84 -23.78 23.65
C TYR A 388 -3.24 -24.92 24.59
N ALA A 389 -2.47 -25.14 25.70
CA ALA A 389 -2.65 -26.26 26.61
C ALA A 389 -3.93 -26.15 27.43
N THR A 390 -4.30 -24.94 27.90
CA THR A 390 -5.44 -24.72 28.79
C THR A 390 -6.68 -24.19 28.08
N GLY A 391 -6.52 -23.62 26.88
CA GLY A 391 -7.57 -22.92 26.16
C GLY A 391 -7.95 -21.59 26.78
N MET A 392 -7.14 -21.02 27.67
CA MET A 392 -7.43 -19.77 28.35
C MET A 392 -6.89 -18.57 27.57
N THR A 393 -7.71 -17.52 27.49
CA THR A 393 -7.32 -16.21 26.97
C THR A 393 -7.09 -15.25 28.13
N SER A 394 -6.00 -14.48 28.08
CA SER A 394 -5.72 -13.39 29.02
C SER A 394 -5.22 -12.14 28.31
N GLU A 395 -5.55 -10.97 28.86
CA GLU A 395 -5.05 -9.69 28.37
C GLU A 395 -3.56 -9.52 28.69
N VAL A 396 -2.82 -8.90 27.79
CA VAL A 396 -1.39 -8.56 27.93
C VAL A 396 -1.31 -7.08 28.26
N ASP A 397 -0.74 -6.75 29.43
CA ASP A 397 -0.56 -5.38 29.89
C ASP A 397 0.67 -4.76 29.18
N VAL A 398 0.44 -4.14 28.03
CA VAL A 398 1.49 -3.57 27.20
C VAL A 398 1.99 -2.25 27.81
N PRO A 399 3.32 -2.02 27.92
CA PRO A 399 3.89 -0.88 28.64
C PRO A 399 3.51 0.51 28.12
N LEU A 400 3.07 0.63 26.86
CA LEU A 400 2.67 1.89 26.24
C LEU A 400 1.33 1.74 25.51
N GLU A 401 0.47 2.74 25.67
CA GLU A 401 -0.75 2.85 24.85
C GLU A 401 -0.38 3.12 23.37
N GLY A 402 -1.23 2.63 22.47
CA GLY A 402 -1.08 2.85 21.03
C GLY A 402 -1.53 1.65 20.20
N ASN A 403 -1.09 1.62 18.96
CA ASN A 403 -1.28 0.49 18.08
C ASN A 403 -0.14 -0.51 18.27
N VAL A 404 -0.49 -1.72 18.73
CA VAL A 404 0.46 -2.80 18.99
C VAL A 404 0.39 -3.82 17.88
N MET A 405 1.55 -4.25 17.39
CA MET A 405 1.67 -5.29 16.37
C MET A 405 2.54 -6.43 16.91
N PRO A 406 1.96 -7.55 17.30
CA PRO A 406 2.72 -8.74 17.65
C PRO A 406 3.39 -9.34 16.41
N TYR A 407 4.61 -9.85 16.59
CA TYR A 407 5.39 -10.46 15.54
C TYR A 407 6.15 -11.68 16.06
N SER A 408 5.94 -12.84 15.45
CA SER A 408 6.65 -14.08 15.77
C SER A 408 8.08 -14.03 15.23
N LEU A 409 9.05 -14.35 16.09
CA LEU A 409 10.44 -14.57 15.66
C LEU A 409 10.72 -16.05 15.46
N SER A 410 10.14 -16.89 16.31
CA SER A 410 10.30 -18.35 16.32
C SER A 410 9.07 -18.99 16.94
N ARG A 411 8.83 -20.25 16.59
CA ARG A 411 7.82 -21.10 17.24
C ARG A 411 8.45 -22.15 18.16
N ASP A 412 9.76 -22.04 18.45
CA ASP A 412 10.49 -22.98 19.32
C ASP A 412 10.50 -22.56 20.79
N ASP A 413 10.23 -21.29 21.07
CA ASP A 413 10.14 -20.71 22.41
C ASP A 413 8.94 -19.76 22.51
N ASN A 414 8.78 -19.11 23.66
CA ASN A 414 7.65 -18.21 23.93
C ASN A 414 8.00 -16.72 23.78
N GLU A 415 9.17 -16.41 23.22
CA GLU A 415 9.56 -15.05 22.90
C GLU A 415 8.94 -14.57 21.60
N LEU A 416 8.33 -13.38 21.65
CA LEU A 416 7.86 -12.65 20.49
C LEU A 416 8.20 -11.16 20.60
N ILE A 417 8.03 -10.45 19.52
CA ILE A 417 8.19 -9.00 19.47
C ILE A 417 6.82 -8.33 19.50
N LEU A 418 6.68 -7.31 20.36
CA LEU A 418 5.59 -6.36 20.31
C LEU A 418 6.12 -5.03 19.77
N ARG A 419 5.63 -4.62 18.61
CA ARG A 419 5.94 -3.33 17.98
C ARG A 419 4.82 -2.37 18.34
N ASN A 420 5.12 -1.36 19.15
CA ASN A 420 4.16 -0.35 19.59
C ASN A 420 4.45 0.99 18.90
N ARG A 421 3.45 1.62 18.34
CA ARG A 421 3.54 2.91 17.68
C ARG A 421 2.23 3.71 17.77
N GLY A 422 2.29 5.01 17.52
CA GLY A 422 1.13 5.90 17.46
C GLY A 422 1.42 7.09 16.56
N TRP A 423 0.46 7.99 16.37
CA TRP A 423 0.66 9.20 15.55
C TRP A 423 1.80 10.08 16.06
N THR A 424 2.00 10.13 17.37
CA THR A 424 3.01 10.95 18.06
C THR A 424 4.05 10.10 18.80
N THR A 425 3.94 8.78 18.71
CA THR A 425 4.83 7.83 19.38
C THR A 425 5.69 7.12 18.34
N PRO A 426 7.01 7.36 18.30
CA PRO A 426 7.91 6.58 17.46
C PRO A 426 7.85 5.09 17.80
N LEU A 427 8.23 4.26 16.82
CA LEU A 427 8.19 2.82 16.95
C LEU A 427 9.05 2.33 18.14
N ASN A 428 8.40 1.73 19.14
CA ASN A 428 9.04 1.01 20.23
C ASN A 428 8.95 -0.49 19.98
N ILE A 429 10.04 -1.20 20.22
CA ILE A 429 10.11 -2.65 20.03
C ILE A 429 10.45 -3.30 21.38
N TYR A 430 9.55 -4.15 21.87
CA TYR A 430 9.73 -4.93 23.07
C TYR A 430 9.90 -6.40 22.71
N SER A 431 10.78 -7.12 23.40
CA SER A 431 10.68 -8.56 23.51
C SER A 431 9.71 -8.88 24.62
N TYR A 432 8.77 -9.76 24.37
CA TYR A 432 7.77 -10.25 25.32
C TYR A 432 7.86 -11.77 25.38
N ASP A 433 7.96 -12.30 26.58
CA ASP A 433 7.85 -13.75 26.81
C ASP A 433 6.43 -14.07 27.28
N ALA A 434 5.68 -14.81 26.46
CA ALA A 434 4.27 -15.09 26.72
C ALA A 434 4.05 -16.04 27.93
N ALA A 435 5.05 -16.86 28.28
CA ALA A 435 4.93 -17.77 29.40
C ALA A 435 5.16 -17.06 30.75
N THR A 436 6.17 -16.19 30.84
CA THR A 436 6.46 -15.43 32.07
C THR A 436 5.69 -14.13 32.16
N LYS A 437 5.14 -13.64 31.03
CA LYS A 437 4.51 -12.32 30.85
C LYS A 437 5.46 -11.15 31.09
N GLU A 438 6.76 -11.37 30.90
CA GLU A 438 7.77 -10.38 31.12
C GLU A 438 8.13 -9.63 29.83
N PHE A 439 8.29 -8.32 29.99
CA PHE A 439 8.81 -7.44 28.94
C PHE A 439 10.28 -7.19 29.17
N SER A 440 11.05 -7.22 28.09
CA SER A 440 12.45 -6.81 28.09
C SER A 440 12.74 -5.87 26.93
N LYS A 441 13.82 -5.10 27.04
CA LYS A 441 14.32 -4.36 25.88
C LYS A 441 14.68 -5.36 24.80
N GLY A 442 14.07 -5.19 23.62
CA GLY A 442 14.31 -6.06 22.48
C GLY A 442 15.76 -5.97 21.95
N VAL A 443 16.16 -7.01 21.23
CA VAL A 443 17.41 -7.04 20.43
C VAL A 443 17.46 -5.86 19.44
N PHE A 444 16.30 -5.37 19.01
CA PHE A 444 16.10 -4.35 17.98
C PHE A 444 15.77 -2.99 18.57
N ASN A 445 16.54 -2.55 19.58
CA ASN A 445 16.26 -1.30 20.26
C ASN A 445 16.71 -0.10 19.42
N MET A 446 15.76 0.80 19.11
CA MET A 446 16.00 2.05 18.39
C MET A 446 15.93 3.24 19.35
N LYS A 447 16.73 4.28 19.10
CA LYS A 447 16.65 5.56 19.79
C LYS A 447 16.23 6.62 18.79
N PHE A 448 15.43 7.57 19.25
CA PHE A 448 14.92 8.68 18.47
C PHE A 448 15.16 9.98 19.21
N GLU A 449 15.66 11.00 18.53
CA GLU A 449 15.94 12.31 19.08
C GLU A 449 15.30 13.41 18.23
N TYR A 450 13.96 13.31 18.05
CA TYR A 450 13.23 14.28 17.24
C TYR A 450 12.96 15.56 18.03
N PRO A 451 13.45 16.73 17.55
CA PRO A 451 13.14 18.00 18.18
C PRO A 451 11.64 18.31 18.02
N ASN A 452 11.07 18.93 19.05
CA ASN A 452 9.67 19.37 19.04
C ASN A 452 8.61 18.25 18.95
N LEU A 453 9.00 16.97 19.10
CA LEU A 453 8.03 15.87 19.07
C LEU A 453 6.88 16.09 20.07
N GLY A 454 7.15 16.62 21.26
CA GLY A 454 6.15 16.96 22.27
C GLY A 454 5.15 18.08 21.88
N ASN A 455 5.39 18.76 20.76
CA ASN A 455 4.47 19.76 20.21
C ASN A 455 3.47 19.12 19.23
N ILE A 456 3.81 17.94 18.69
CA ILE A 456 2.91 17.22 17.77
C ILE A 456 1.81 16.56 18.60
N VAL A 457 0.59 16.83 18.21
CA VAL A 457 -0.63 16.30 18.84
C VAL A 457 -1.53 15.69 17.76
N TYR A 458 -2.47 14.86 18.18
CA TYR A 458 -3.47 14.30 17.29
C TYR A 458 -4.88 14.36 17.90
N GLU A 459 -5.86 14.34 17.03
CA GLU A 459 -7.28 14.25 17.35
C GLU A 459 -7.90 13.11 16.53
N GLU A 460 -8.77 12.33 17.16
CA GLU A 460 -9.61 11.33 16.49
C GLU A 460 -11.06 11.78 16.56
N VAL A 461 -11.69 11.93 15.41
CA VAL A 461 -13.08 12.39 15.31
C VAL A 461 -13.90 11.45 14.44
N GLU A 462 -15.21 11.38 14.72
CA GLU A 462 -16.19 10.67 13.90
C GLU A 462 -16.98 11.70 13.08
N VAL A 463 -16.81 11.64 11.76
CA VAL A 463 -17.42 12.59 10.82
C VAL A 463 -18.68 11.98 10.20
N PRO A 464 -19.84 12.60 10.29
CA PRO A 464 -21.03 12.10 9.61
C PRO A 464 -20.87 12.26 8.09
N SER A 465 -21.00 11.14 7.36
CA SER A 465 -21.02 11.09 5.91
C SER A 465 -22.38 11.49 5.36
N TRP A 466 -22.53 11.50 4.03
CA TRP A 466 -23.73 11.86 3.28
C TRP A 466 -24.99 11.08 3.69
N ASP A 467 -24.84 9.85 4.16
CA ASP A 467 -25.90 8.92 4.61
C ASP A 467 -26.02 8.83 6.15
N GLY A 468 -25.26 9.64 6.87
CA GLY A 468 -25.22 9.66 8.33
C GLY A 468 -24.24 8.65 8.95
N THR A 469 -23.56 7.82 8.14
CA THR A 469 -22.52 6.90 8.60
C THR A 469 -21.36 7.70 9.21
N LEU A 470 -20.89 7.30 10.40
CA LEU A 470 -19.77 7.95 11.07
C LEU A 470 -18.44 7.42 10.56
N VAL A 471 -17.67 8.30 9.91
CA VAL A 471 -16.35 8.01 9.32
C VAL A 471 -15.26 8.47 10.28
N PRO A 472 -14.35 7.59 10.72
CA PRO A 472 -13.22 8.01 11.54
C PRO A 472 -12.26 8.88 10.75
N LEU A 473 -11.78 9.94 11.37
CA LEU A 473 -10.80 10.87 10.81
C LEU A 473 -9.74 11.18 11.85
N SER A 474 -8.49 10.84 11.54
CA SER A 474 -7.32 11.17 12.36
C SER A 474 -6.70 12.48 11.86
N ILE A 475 -6.41 13.40 12.78
CA ILE A 475 -5.87 14.73 12.48
C ILE A 475 -4.59 14.94 13.30
N VAL A 476 -3.45 15.21 12.65
CA VAL A 476 -2.14 15.37 13.31
C VAL A 476 -1.56 16.75 12.98
N TYR A 477 -1.11 17.49 13.99
CA TYR A 477 -0.56 18.84 13.79
C TYR A 477 0.39 19.27 14.90
N ASP A 478 1.19 20.30 14.63
CA ASP A 478 1.97 21.02 15.65
C ASP A 478 1.06 22.04 16.37
N LYS A 479 0.76 21.81 17.66
CA LYS A 479 -0.12 22.65 18.48
C LYS A 479 0.33 24.10 18.60
N ASN A 480 1.64 24.39 18.41
CA ASN A 480 2.17 25.75 18.47
C ASN A 480 2.02 26.54 17.17
N LYS A 481 1.72 25.83 16.06
CA LYS A 481 1.58 26.43 14.71
C LYS A 481 0.16 26.43 14.22
N PHE A 482 -0.63 25.51 14.72
CA PHE A 482 -2.03 25.34 14.34
C PHE A 482 -2.89 26.57 14.70
N LYS A 483 -3.70 27.00 13.74
CA LYS A 483 -4.67 28.08 13.90
C LYS A 483 -6.06 27.57 13.57
N LYS A 484 -7.03 27.76 14.47
CA LYS A 484 -8.43 27.37 14.25
C LYS A 484 -9.22 28.46 13.51
N ASP A 485 -8.66 28.98 12.41
CA ASP A 485 -9.22 30.08 11.63
C ASP A 485 -9.44 29.77 10.14
N GLY A 486 -9.05 28.55 9.70
CA GLY A 486 -9.14 28.09 8.33
C GLY A 486 -7.93 28.43 7.46
N SER A 487 -6.86 28.98 8.03
CA SER A 487 -5.69 29.43 7.27
C SER A 487 -4.60 28.36 7.11
N ASN A 488 -4.70 27.20 7.80
CA ASN A 488 -3.67 26.18 7.70
C ASN A 488 -3.78 25.42 6.38
N ILE A 489 -2.64 25.01 5.84
CA ILE A 489 -2.60 23.99 4.79
C ILE A 489 -2.99 22.66 5.42
N VAL A 490 -3.95 21.94 4.83
CA VAL A 490 -4.25 20.54 5.17
C VAL A 490 -3.75 19.65 4.07
N TYR A 491 -3.14 18.52 4.44
CA TYR A 491 -2.80 17.41 3.54
C TYR A 491 -3.52 16.14 4.00
N MET A 492 -4.63 15.81 3.30
CA MET A 492 -5.49 14.69 3.67
C MET A 492 -5.24 13.49 2.76
N SER A 493 -5.10 12.32 3.36
CA SER A 493 -4.89 11.05 2.67
C SER A 493 -6.02 10.06 2.93
N GLY A 494 -6.31 9.19 1.96
CA GLY A 494 -7.29 8.12 2.06
C GLY A 494 -7.02 7.00 1.07
N TYR A 495 -7.62 5.80 1.31
CA TYR A 495 -7.45 4.62 0.47
C TYR A 495 -8.78 3.94 0.13
N GLY A 496 -9.36 3.16 1.06
CA GLY A 496 -10.69 2.59 1.00
C GLY A 496 -10.89 1.46 -0.01
N ALA A 497 -9.98 0.48 -0.05
CA ALA A 497 -10.11 -0.71 -0.89
C ALA A 497 -9.54 -1.96 -0.18
N TYR A 498 -9.92 -3.15 -0.66
CA TYR A 498 -9.43 -4.47 -0.24
C TYR A 498 -9.63 -4.80 1.24
N GLY A 499 -10.44 -4.02 1.96
CA GLY A 499 -10.62 -4.20 3.41
C GLY A 499 -9.34 -4.05 4.21
N ILE A 500 -8.34 -3.31 3.71
CA ILE A 500 -7.08 -3.06 4.40
C ILE A 500 -7.09 -1.71 5.12
N ASN A 501 -6.34 -1.63 6.21
CA ASN A 501 -6.18 -0.43 7.02
C ASN A 501 -4.90 0.30 6.57
N ALA A 502 -5.00 1.11 5.51
CA ALA A 502 -3.85 1.74 4.87
C ALA A 502 -3.19 2.81 5.76
N TYR A 503 -3.96 3.45 6.63
CA TYR A 503 -3.51 4.54 7.50
C TYR A 503 -3.74 4.22 8.98
N ILE A 504 -2.96 3.30 9.52
CA ILE A 504 -2.94 3.03 10.96
C ILE A 504 -2.00 4.00 11.68
N PRO A 505 -2.22 4.29 12.98
CA PRO A 505 -1.38 5.18 13.75
C PRO A 505 0.09 4.78 13.65
N ALA A 506 0.87 5.61 13.02
CA ALA A 506 2.31 5.42 12.85
C ALA A 506 3.01 6.77 12.76
N PHE A 507 3.82 7.08 13.77
CA PHE A 507 4.73 8.21 13.66
C PHE A 507 5.69 7.99 12.48
N ASN A 508 5.72 8.98 11.59
CA ASN A 508 6.62 8.95 10.45
C ASN A 508 7.35 10.30 10.30
N ALA A 509 8.66 10.27 10.45
CA ALA A 509 9.50 11.46 10.43
C ALA A 509 9.52 12.19 9.07
N ILE A 510 9.13 11.54 7.99
CA ILE A 510 9.02 12.18 6.66
C ILE A 510 8.03 13.35 6.63
N TYR A 511 7.08 13.41 7.55
CA TYR A 511 6.11 14.49 7.63
C TYR A 511 6.59 15.71 8.43
N PHE A 512 7.72 15.65 9.13
CA PHE A 512 8.23 16.83 9.86
C PHE A 512 8.45 18.06 8.99
N PRO A 513 8.95 17.97 7.76
CA PRO A 513 9.06 19.14 6.90
C PRO A 513 7.71 19.89 6.71
N LEU A 514 6.60 19.17 6.65
CA LEU A 514 5.25 19.72 6.57
C LEU A 514 4.76 20.24 7.93
N LEU A 515 4.85 19.41 8.97
CA LEU A 515 4.42 19.78 10.34
C LEU A 515 5.15 21.02 10.86
N ASN A 516 6.44 21.15 10.57
CA ASN A 516 7.23 22.33 10.93
C ASN A 516 6.83 23.61 10.18
N ARG A 517 6.09 23.49 9.10
CA ARG A 517 5.48 24.61 8.35
C ARG A 517 4.03 24.89 8.78
N GLY A 518 3.52 24.13 9.77
CA GLY A 518 2.15 24.26 10.26
C GLY A 518 1.11 23.57 9.37
N VAL A 519 1.55 22.69 8.47
CA VAL A 519 0.63 21.82 7.73
C VAL A 519 -0.03 20.84 8.69
N VAL A 520 -1.33 20.69 8.57
CA VAL A 520 -2.15 19.71 9.27
C VAL A 520 -2.25 18.46 8.41
N LEU A 521 -1.88 17.32 8.96
CA LEU A 521 -2.08 16.03 8.31
C LEU A 521 -3.45 15.47 8.70
N ALA A 522 -4.17 14.90 7.76
CA ALA A 522 -5.44 14.26 8.01
C ALA A 522 -5.48 12.89 7.32
N PHE A 523 -6.05 11.89 7.98
CA PHE A 523 -6.17 10.53 7.46
C PHE A 523 -7.63 10.10 7.58
N ALA A 524 -8.30 9.96 6.43
CA ALA A 524 -9.70 9.57 6.38
C ALA A 524 -9.83 8.04 6.25
N HIS A 525 -10.47 7.42 7.23
CA HIS A 525 -10.68 5.97 7.33
C HIS A 525 -12.00 5.58 6.67
N VAL A 526 -12.04 5.70 5.36
CA VAL A 526 -13.27 5.61 4.56
C VAL A 526 -13.74 4.17 4.32
N ARG A 527 -15.02 3.99 4.00
CA ARG A 527 -15.58 2.69 3.61
C ARG A 527 -14.83 2.08 2.42
N GLY A 528 -14.72 0.75 2.43
CA GLY A 528 -13.86 -0.05 1.54
C GLY A 528 -12.54 -0.46 2.21
N GLY A 529 -12.12 0.20 3.31
CA GLY A 529 -11.09 -0.25 4.24
C GLY A 529 -11.60 -1.30 5.22
N GLY A 530 -10.77 -1.67 6.20
CA GLY A 530 -11.05 -2.69 7.21
C GLY A 530 -11.35 -2.15 8.61
N GLU A 531 -11.36 -0.83 8.81
CA GLU A 531 -11.30 -0.16 10.11
C GLU A 531 -12.48 -0.50 11.02
N LYS A 532 -13.65 -0.80 10.44
CA LYS A 532 -14.85 -1.19 11.19
C LYS A 532 -15.38 -2.58 10.82
N GLY A 533 -14.50 -3.48 10.35
CA GLY A 533 -14.82 -4.89 10.06
C GLY A 533 -15.34 -5.13 8.64
N SER A 534 -15.95 -6.30 8.43
CA SER A 534 -16.32 -6.77 7.09
C SER A 534 -17.43 -5.95 6.43
N GLU A 535 -18.39 -5.45 7.20
CA GLU A 535 -19.46 -4.58 6.66
C GLU A 535 -18.90 -3.24 6.16
N TRP A 536 -17.88 -2.69 6.82
CA TRP A 536 -17.20 -1.48 6.40
C TRP A 536 -16.51 -1.64 5.05
N TYR A 537 -15.87 -2.79 4.86
CA TYR A 537 -15.28 -3.17 3.58
C TYR A 537 -16.33 -3.31 2.48
N HIS A 538 -17.38 -4.11 2.72
CA HIS A 538 -18.41 -4.35 1.71
C HIS A 538 -19.21 -3.08 1.35
N ALA A 539 -19.28 -2.11 2.26
CA ALA A 539 -19.92 -0.82 2.00
C ALA A 539 -19.09 0.14 1.12
N GLY A 540 -17.88 -0.27 0.65
CA GLY A 540 -17.04 0.49 -0.27
C GLY A 540 -16.46 -0.36 -1.41
N LYS A 541 -17.20 -1.38 -1.89
CA LYS A 541 -16.78 -2.34 -2.91
C LYS A 541 -17.78 -2.40 -4.07
N LYS A 542 -17.31 -2.54 -5.32
CA LYS A 542 -18.18 -2.65 -6.51
C LYS A 542 -19.25 -1.55 -6.53
N SER A 543 -20.53 -1.90 -6.58
CA SER A 543 -21.66 -0.95 -6.65
C SER A 543 -21.77 -0.02 -5.44
N THR A 544 -21.16 -0.36 -4.29
CA THR A 544 -21.12 0.50 -3.11
C THR A 544 -19.87 1.39 -3.04
N LYS A 545 -18.93 1.25 -4.00
CA LYS A 545 -17.67 2.01 -4.07
C LYS A 545 -17.86 3.53 -3.99
N PRO A 546 -18.95 4.15 -4.47
CA PRO A 546 -19.20 5.58 -4.28
C PRO A 546 -19.13 6.07 -2.84
N ASN A 547 -19.43 5.22 -1.86
CA ASN A 547 -19.31 5.59 -0.46
C ASN A 547 -17.88 5.97 -0.08
N THR A 548 -16.86 5.37 -0.71
CA THR A 548 -15.45 5.65 -0.44
C THR A 548 -15.09 7.14 -0.64
N TRP A 549 -15.40 7.71 -1.81
CA TRP A 549 -15.09 9.14 -2.04
C TRP A 549 -16.10 10.09 -1.45
N LYS A 550 -17.35 9.67 -1.24
CA LYS A 550 -18.34 10.49 -0.53
C LYS A 550 -17.99 10.65 0.95
N ASP A 551 -17.48 9.58 1.59
CA ASP A 551 -16.93 9.64 2.96
C ASP A 551 -15.74 10.61 3.03
N PHE A 552 -14.86 10.54 2.04
CA PHE A 552 -13.68 11.39 1.95
C PHE A 552 -14.08 12.88 1.76
N ASN A 553 -15.02 13.15 0.85
CA ASN A 553 -15.56 14.48 0.63
C ASN A 553 -16.27 15.03 1.90
N ALA A 554 -16.99 14.17 2.64
CA ALA A 554 -17.60 14.58 3.91
C ALA A 554 -16.55 14.95 4.96
N CYS A 555 -15.45 14.21 5.04
CA CYS A 555 -14.31 14.56 5.90
C CYS A 555 -13.71 15.92 5.50
N ALA A 556 -13.58 16.19 4.20
CA ALA A 556 -13.10 17.48 3.70
C ALA A 556 -14.04 18.62 4.09
N GLU A 557 -15.33 18.47 3.86
CA GLU A 557 -16.33 19.46 4.26
C GLU A 557 -16.32 19.72 5.77
N TRP A 558 -16.14 18.65 6.56
CA TRP A 558 -16.05 18.77 8.02
C TRP A 558 -14.82 19.58 8.44
N LEU A 559 -13.64 19.32 7.85
CA LEU A 559 -12.41 20.06 8.15
C LEU A 559 -12.54 21.55 7.79
N ILE A 560 -13.15 21.87 6.64
CA ILE A 560 -13.41 23.25 6.22
C ILE A 560 -14.40 23.93 7.17
N LYS A 561 -15.54 23.28 7.44
CA LYS A 561 -16.58 23.81 8.35
C LYS A 561 -16.05 24.06 9.75
N ASN A 562 -15.16 23.20 10.24
CA ASN A 562 -14.56 23.32 11.57
C ASN A 562 -13.28 24.18 11.58
N LYS A 563 -12.98 24.90 10.48
CA LYS A 563 -11.88 25.86 10.38
C LYS A 563 -10.48 25.26 10.60
N TYR A 564 -10.27 24.01 10.20
CA TYR A 564 -8.93 23.46 10.08
C TYR A 564 -8.23 24.00 8.83
N THR A 565 -8.98 24.26 7.77
CA THR A 565 -8.49 24.74 6.48
C THR A 565 -9.59 25.47 5.71
N SER A 566 -9.26 25.91 4.50
CA SER A 566 -10.19 26.39 3.46
C SER A 566 -9.91 25.66 2.13
N PRO A 567 -10.80 25.67 1.13
CA PRO A 567 -10.56 25.04 -0.16
C PRO A 567 -9.24 25.44 -0.81
N ASP A 568 -8.82 26.71 -0.69
CA ASP A 568 -7.55 27.23 -1.25
C ASP A 568 -6.29 26.72 -0.55
N LYS A 569 -6.43 26.03 0.57
CA LYS A 569 -5.35 25.50 1.40
C LYS A 569 -5.43 23.98 1.55
N PHE A 570 -6.22 23.30 0.71
CA PHE A 570 -6.53 21.90 0.90
C PHE A 570 -5.88 21.01 -0.19
N GLY A 571 -4.90 20.22 0.21
CA GLY A 571 -4.29 19.18 -0.63
C GLY A 571 -4.74 17.78 -0.23
N ILE A 572 -4.90 16.90 -1.22
CA ILE A 572 -5.31 15.51 -1.03
C ILE A 572 -4.39 14.54 -1.75
N SER A 573 -4.26 13.32 -1.22
CA SER A 573 -3.41 12.27 -1.79
C SER A 573 -4.00 10.87 -1.58
N GLY A 574 -3.77 10.01 -2.56
CA GLY A 574 -4.08 8.57 -2.48
C GLY A 574 -3.18 7.77 -3.40
N VAL A 575 -2.85 6.55 -2.99
CA VAL A 575 -1.89 5.66 -3.68
C VAL A 575 -2.66 4.49 -4.28
N SER A 576 -2.25 4.00 -5.47
CA SER A 576 -2.78 2.74 -6.04
C SER A 576 -4.31 2.80 -6.20
N ALA A 577 -5.07 1.87 -5.63
CA ALA A 577 -6.53 1.90 -5.59
C ALA A 577 -7.10 3.18 -4.94
N GLY A 578 -6.33 3.87 -4.07
CA GLY A 578 -6.65 5.22 -3.57
C GLY A 578 -6.71 6.27 -4.68
N GLY A 579 -6.20 5.99 -5.87
CA GLY A 579 -6.38 6.80 -7.07
C GLY A 579 -7.85 6.92 -7.48
N ILE A 580 -8.65 5.84 -7.36
CA ILE A 580 -10.10 5.87 -7.58
C ILE A 580 -10.73 6.91 -6.65
N LEU A 581 -10.38 6.86 -5.36
CA LEU A 581 -10.85 7.81 -4.35
C LEU A 581 -10.52 9.25 -4.73
N ILE A 582 -9.24 9.56 -4.99
CA ILE A 582 -8.78 10.92 -5.30
C ILE A 582 -9.36 11.41 -6.63
N GLY A 583 -9.31 10.59 -7.68
CA GLY A 583 -9.85 10.93 -8.99
C GLY A 583 -11.35 11.22 -8.95
N ARG A 584 -12.13 10.40 -8.22
CA ARG A 584 -13.55 10.61 -8.04
C ARG A 584 -13.90 11.77 -7.10
N ALA A 585 -13.12 11.97 -6.03
CA ALA A 585 -13.28 13.10 -5.15
C ALA A 585 -13.21 14.44 -5.92
N ILE A 586 -12.19 14.62 -6.77
CA ILE A 586 -12.01 15.86 -7.54
C ILE A 586 -12.94 15.98 -8.75
N THR A 587 -13.42 14.86 -9.32
CA THR A 587 -14.38 14.92 -10.45
C THR A 587 -15.80 15.16 -9.96
N GLU A 588 -16.14 14.78 -8.72
CA GLU A 588 -17.43 15.02 -8.09
C GLU A 588 -17.49 16.37 -7.35
N ARG A 589 -16.43 16.72 -6.59
CA ARG A 589 -16.36 17.93 -5.76
C ARG A 589 -15.03 18.69 -5.95
N PRO A 590 -14.78 19.21 -7.18
CA PRO A 590 -13.56 19.97 -7.45
C PRO A 590 -13.44 21.25 -6.59
N ASP A 591 -14.56 21.77 -6.10
CA ASP A 591 -14.67 22.99 -5.28
C ASP A 591 -14.06 22.86 -3.88
N LEU A 592 -13.83 21.65 -3.39
CA LEU A 592 -13.29 21.42 -2.04
C LEU A 592 -11.76 21.48 -1.96
N TYR A 593 -11.06 21.35 -3.08
CA TYR A 593 -9.65 21.06 -3.10
C TYR A 593 -8.83 22.03 -3.93
N LYS A 594 -7.65 22.42 -3.43
CA LYS A 594 -6.64 23.17 -4.17
C LYS A 594 -5.68 22.28 -4.92
N VAL A 595 -5.30 21.14 -4.33
CA VAL A 595 -4.27 20.23 -4.83
C VAL A 595 -4.75 18.78 -4.74
N ALA A 596 -4.51 17.99 -5.80
CA ALA A 596 -4.67 16.55 -5.80
C ALA A 596 -3.38 15.85 -6.24
N ILE A 597 -2.95 14.86 -5.48
CA ILE A 597 -1.74 14.06 -5.75
C ILE A 597 -2.13 12.58 -5.79
N PRO A 598 -2.72 12.10 -6.90
CA PRO A 598 -2.92 10.67 -7.12
C PRO A 598 -1.58 10.01 -7.48
N LYS A 599 -1.15 9.05 -6.64
CA LYS A 599 0.14 8.36 -6.78
C LYS A 599 -0.05 6.96 -7.31
N VAL A 600 0.58 6.63 -8.43
CA VAL A 600 0.43 5.34 -9.13
C VAL A 600 -1.03 4.88 -9.16
N GLY A 601 -1.94 5.82 -9.49
CA GLY A 601 -3.36 5.71 -9.19
C GLY A 601 -4.17 4.94 -10.23
N ALA A 602 -5.10 4.07 -9.76
CA ALA A 602 -6.11 3.40 -10.57
C ALA A 602 -7.21 4.41 -11.00
N LEU A 603 -6.93 5.20 -12.04
CA LEU A 603 -7.73 6.34 -12.47
C LEU A 603 -8.64 6.06 -13.68
N ASN A 604 -8.53 4.87 -14.29
CA ASN A 604 -9.36 4.43 -15.42
C ASN A 604 -9.87 3.00 -15.19
N SER A 605 -10.84 2.87 -14.28
CA SER A 605 -11.34 1.60 -13.74
C SER A 605 -11.92 0.66 -14.82
N LEU A 606 -12.49 1.21 -15.90
CA LEU A 606 -13.00 0.43 -17.04
C LEU A 606 -11.90 -0.30 -17.81
N ARG A 607 -10.65 0.10 -17.66
CA ARG A 607 -9.51 -0.48 -18.37
C ARG A 607 -8.60 -1.30 -17.48
N GLU A 608 -8.86 -1.31 -16.18
CA GLU A 608 -8.03 -2.00 -15.20
C GLU A 608 -7.94 -3.50 -15.47
N GLU A 609 -9.06 -4.17 -15.77
CA GLU A 609 -9.08 -5.63 -16.00
C GLU A 609 -8.25 -6.09 -17.23
N PHE A 610 -7.82 -5.16 -18.09
CA PHE A 610 -7.01 -5.44 -19.28
C PHE A 610 -5.50 -5.22 -19.04
N THR A 611 -5.12 -4.79 -17.82
CA THR A 611 -3.71 -4.65 -17.42
C THR A 611 -3.14 -6.00 -16.99
N PRO A 612 -1.81 -6.17 -16.92
CA PRO A 612 -1.19 -7.40 -16.42
C PRO A 612 -1.72 -7.85 -15.04
N GLY A 613 -1.87 -6.92 -14.09
CA GLY A 613 -2.46 -7.18 -12.78
C GLY A 613 -4.00 -7.12 -12.73
N GLY A 614 -4.66 -6.81 -13.84
CA GLY A 614 -6.08 -6.48 -13.88
C GLY A 614 -7.03 -7.61 -13.52
N PRO A 615 -6.91 -8.81 -14.12
CA PRO A 615 -7.81 -9.91 -13.85
C PRO A 615 -7.91 -10.31 -12.39
N VAL A 616 -6.80 -10.20 -11.65
CA VAL A 616 -6.73 -10.48 -10.22
C VAL A 616 -7.62 -9.53 -9.41
N ASN A 617 -7.88 -8.31 -9.92
CA ASN A 617 -8.64 -7.25 -9.26
C ASN A 617 -10.16 -7.30 -9.52
N ILE A 618 -10.64 -8.16 -10.44
CA ILE A 618 -12.07 -8.33 -10.73
C ILE A 618 -12.93 -8.59 -9.48
N PRO A 619 -12.51 -9.42 -8.51
CA PRO A 619 -13.28 -9.62 -7.30
C PRO A 619 -13.52 -8.34 -6.48
N GLU A 620 -12.61 -7.36 -6.54
CA GLU A 620 -12.73 -6.08 -5.81
C GLU A 620 -13.55 -5.05 -6.56
N PHE A 621 -13.24 -4.82 -7.85
CA PHE A 621 -13.83 -3.71 -8.60
C PHE A 621 -14.93 -4.12 -9.57
N GLY A 622 -14.89 -5.35 -10.08
CA GLY A 622 -15.84 -5.87 -11.07
C GLY A 622 -15.24 -6.05 -12.46
N THR A 623 -16.07 -6.49 -13.40
CA THR A 623 -15.74 -6.69 -14.82
C THR A 623 -16.73 -5.99 -15.73
N ILE A 624 -16.27 -5.56 -16.91
CA ILE A 624 -17.16 -5.00 -17.95
C ILE A 624 -18.07 -6.03 -18.61
N THR A 625 -17.88 -7.32 -18.34
CA THR A 625 -18.68 -8.41 -18.94
C THR A 625 -20.02 -8.64 -18.23
N ILE A 626 -20.21 -8.08 -17.03
CA ILE A 626 -21.44 -8.15 -16.22
C ILE A 626 -22.05 -6.76 -16.15
N GLU A 627 -23.30 -6.58 -16.56
CA GLU A 627 -23.93 -5.25 -16.69
C GLU A 627 -23.92 -4.45 -15.40
N GLU A 628 -24.25 -5.05 -14.25
CA GLU A 628 -24.24 -4.37 -12.95
C GLU A 628 -22.85 -3.89 -12.57
N GLU A 629 -21.83 -4.74 -12.78
CA GLU A 629 -20.44 -4.42 -12.47
C GLU A 629 -19.87 -3.38 -13.45
N PHE A 630 -20.24 -3.44 -14.74
CA PHE A 630 -19.90 -2.41 -15.72
C PHE A 630 -20.43 -1.04 -15.30
N ARG A 631 -21.68 -0.96 -14.82
CA ARG A 631 -22.26 0.31 -14.34
C ARG A 631 -21.52 0.83 -13.11
N ALA A 632 -21.14 -0.06 -12.21
CA ALA A 632 -20.31 0.29 -11.04
C ALA A 632 -18.93 0.79 -11.47
N LEU A 633 -18.27 0.13 -12.43
CA LEU A 633 -17.01 0.56 -13.00
C LEU A 633 -17.10 1.93 -13.67
N MET A 634 -18.17 2.22 -14.42
CA MET A 634 -18.43 3.54 -15.00
C MET A 634 -18.53 4.64 -13.94
N GLU A 635 -19.17 4.34 -12.81
CA GLU A 635 -19.29 5.30 -11.71
C GLU A 635 -17.97 5.54 -10.99
N MET A 636 -17.13 4.52 -10.80
CA MET A 636 -15.83 4.68 -10.15
C MET A 636 -14.71 5.14 -11.09
N ASP A 637 -14.91 5.14 -12.41
CA ASP A 637 -13.91 5.53 -13.41
C ASP A 637 -13.68 7.04 -13.43
N ALA A 638 -12.56 7.47 -12.82
CA ALA A 638 -12.25 8.90 -12.76
C ALA A 638 -12.00 9.51 -14.15
N TYR A 639 -11.37 8.78 -15.07
CA TYR A 639 -11.08 9.22 -16.44
C TYR A 639 -12.36 9.57 -17.22
N HIS A 640 -13.39 8.71 -17.17
CA HIS A 640 -14.65 8.94 -17.87
C HIS A 640 -15.54 9.99 -17.19
N ASN A 641 -15.32 10.27 -15.92
CA ASN A 641 -16.05 11.31 -15.16
C ASN A 641 -15.43 12.71 -15.27
N ILE A 642 -14.36 12.90 -16.06
CA ILE A 642 -13.83 14.23 -16.38
C ILE A 642 -14.78 14.93 -17.34
N SER A 643 -15.26 16.12 -16.95
CA SER A 643 -16.11 17.00 -17.75
C SER A 643 -15.33 18.20 -18.27
N LYS A 644 -15.52 18.53 -19.55
CA LYS A 644 -14.83 19.66 -20.18
C LYS A 644 -15.29 21.00 -19.63
N GLY A 645 -14.33 21.88 -19.33
CA GLY A 645 -14.58 23.25 -18.88
C GLY A 645 -14.86 23.38 -17.38
N VAL A 646 -14.83 22.30 -16.62
CA VAL A 646 -14.88 22.32 -15.16
C VAL A 646 -13.53 22.79 -14.61
N GLU A 647 -13.54 23.64 -13.60
CA GLU A 647 -12.35 24.12 -12.91
C GLU A 647 -11.88 23.06 -11.90
N TYR A 648 -10.89 22.25 -12.30
CA TYR A 648 -10.30 21.22 -11.45
C TYR A 648 -9.14 21.80 -10.61
N PRO A 649 -8.83 21.17 -9.45
CA PRO A 649 -7.66 21.53 -8.66
C PRO A 649 -6.36 21.29 -9.41
N ALA A 650 -5.27 21.85 -8.90
CA ALA A 650 -3.92 21.53 -9.38
C ALA A 650 -3.59 20.06 -9.12
N GLN A 651 -2.96 19.39 -10.09
CA GLN A 651 -2.70 17.96 -10.01
C GLN A 651 -1.23 17.62 -10.26
N PHE A 652 -0.68 16.78 -9.37
CA PHE A 652 0.62 16.15 -9.53
C PHE A 652 0.43 14.64 -9.53
N ILE A 653 0.35 14.08 -10.73
CA ILE A 653 0.05 12.66 -10.98
C ILE A 653 1.36 11.92 -11.13
N THR A 654 1.60 10.89 -10.31
CA THR A 654 2.84 10.11 -10.40
C THR A 654 2.59 8.73 -10.99
N THR A 655 3.59 8.19 -11.70
CA THR A 655 3.57 6.82 -12.21
C THR A 655 4.98 6.24 -12.35
N GLY A 656 5.15 4.96 -12.01
CA GLY A 656 6.30 4.17 -12.42
C GLY A 656 6.07 3.63 -13.82
N PHE A 657 7.05 3.79 -14.72
CA PHE A 657 6.90 3.29 -16.09
C PHE A 657 6.80 1.76 -16.14
N ASN A 658 7.47 1.09 -15.21
CA ASN A 658 7.51 -0.37 -15.10
C ASN A 658 6.53 -0.91 -14.02
N ASP A 659 5.48 -0.18 -13.70
CA ASP A 659 4.49 -0.59 -12.71
C ASP A 659 3.64 -1.76 -13.23
N PRO A 660 3.73 -2.97 -12.63
CA PRO A 660 2.94 -4.13 -13.05
C PRO A 660 1.54 -4.18 -12.43
N ARG A 661 1.28 -3.38 -11.38
CA ARG A 661 0.02 -3.39 -10.63
C ARG A 661 -0.98 -2.39 -11.18
N VAL A 662 -0.52 -1.14 -11.39
CA VAL A 662 -1.28 -0.08 -12.05
C VAL A 662 -0.44 0.41 -13.23
N THR A 663 -0.65 -0.20 -14.38
CA THR A 663 0.15 0.08 -15.58
C THR A 663 0.16 1.56 -15.88
N SER A 664 1.33 2.10 -16.20
CA SER A 664 1.60 3.54 -16.34
C SER A 664 0.65 4.28 -17.29
N TYR A 665 0.04 3.61 -18.27
CA TYR A 665 -0.95 4.24 -19.14
C TYR A 665 -2.27 4.59 -18.44
N ILE A 666 -2.62 3.95 -17.30
CA ILE A 666 -3.83 4.26 -16.55
C ILE A 666 -3.82 5.70 -16.01
N PRO A 667 -2.81 6.14 -15.21
CA PRO A 667 -2.70 7.54 -14.81
C PRO A 667 -2.34 8.47 -15.96
N ALA A 668 -1.64 7.98 -16.99
CA ALA A 668 -1.26 8.79 -18.17
C ALA A 668 -2.49 9.22 -19.00
N LYS A 669 -3.42 8.31 -19.27
CA LYS A 669 -4.68 8.63 -19.97
C LYS A 669 -5.51 9.66 -19.18
N PHE A 670 -5.57 9.50 -17.86
CA PHE A 670 -6.25 10.47 -16.99
C PHE A 670 -5.60 11.86 -17.09
N ALA A 671 -4.27 11.93 -17.01
CA ALA A 671 -3.52 13.19 -17.15
C ALA A 671 -3.78 13.85 -18.51
N ALA A 672 -3.71 13.09 -19.61
CA ALA A 672 -3.96 13.58 -20.95
C ALA A 672 -5.38 14.16 -21.11
N ARG A 673 -6.40 13.46 -20.61
CA ARG A 673 -7.78 13.92 -20.66
C ARG A 673 -8.00 15.15 -19.78
N MET A 674 -7.39 15.16 -18.59
CA MET A 674 -7.49 16.27 -17.64
C MET A 674 -6.84 17.54 -18.19
N GLN A 675 -5.64 17.46 -18.80
CA GLN A 675 -4.97 18.57 -19.45
C GLN A 675 -5.81 19.21 -20.55
N ASN A 676 -6.59 18.40 -21.29
CA ASN A 676 -7.45 18.87 -22.38
C ASN A 676 -8.80 19.42 -21.91
N ALA A 677 -9.30 18.92 -20.76
CA ALA A 677 -10.67 19.23 -20.27
C ALA A 677 -10.72 20.34 -19.23
N ASN A 678 -9.62 20.54 -18.46
CA ASN A 678 -9.59 21.47 -17.34
C ASN A 678 -9.92 22.91 -17.75
N GLY A 679 -10.94 23.49 -17.11
CA GLY A 679 -11.34 24.89 -17.33
C GLY A 679 -10.55 25.91 -16.50
N SER A 680 -9.76 25.47 -15.53
CA SER A 680 -8.94 26.32 -14.68
C SER A 680 -7.52 26.54 -15.27
N GLN A 681 -6.78 27.44 -14.63
CA GLN A 681 -5.34 27.65 -14.90
C GLN A 681 -4.45 26.78 -14.00
N ASN A 682 -5.04 25.90 -13.18
CA ASN A 682 -4.29 25.03 -12.29
C ASN A 682 -3.48 24.01 -13.10
N PRO A 683 -2.20 23.73 -12.72
CA PRO A 683 -1.37 22.79 -13.44
C PRO A 683 -1.84 21.33 -13.31
N VAL A 684 -1.67 20.58 -14.39
CA VAL A 684 -1.85 19.11 -14.40
C VAL A 684 -0.55 18.49 -14.89
N PHE A 685 0.23 17.99 -13.96
CA PHE A 685 1.55 17.43 -14.22
C PHE A 685 1.55 15.92 -14.11
N LEU A 686 2.21 15.25 -15.05
CA LEU A 686 2.48 13.81 -15.02
C LEU A 686 3.96 13.59 -14.76
N ASP A 687 4.28 13.09 -13.56
CA ASP A 687 5.65 12.72 -13.18
C ASP A 687 5.87 11.23 -13.43
N VAL A 688 6.81 10.89 -14.29
CA VAL A 688 7.08 9.52 -14.72
C VAL A 688 8.46 9.11 -14.23
N ASP A 689 8.52 8.05 -13.43
CA ASP A 689 9.78 7.42 -13.04
C ASP A 689 10.05 6.19 -13.92
N TYR A 690 11.08 6.28 -14.76
CA TYR A 690 11.45 5.20 -15.70
C TYR A 690 12.23 4.05 -15.06
N LYS A 691 12.66 4.20 -13.82
CA LYS A 691 13.44 3.20 -13.09
C LYS A 691 12.61 2.44 -12.08
N SER A 692 11.45 2.96 -11.71
CA SER A 692 10.62 2.42 -10.64
C SER A 692 9.39 1.70 -11.17
N GLY A 693 8.91 0.74 -10.38
CA GLY A 693 7.59 0.12 -10.47
C GLY A 693 6.58 0.82 -9.55
N HIS A 694 5.75 0.01 -8.90
CA HIS A 694 4.63 0.49 -8.07
C HIS A 694 5.06 1.20 -6.77
N PHE A 695 6.16 0.80 -6.18
CA PHE A 695 6.61 1.28 -4.86
C PHE A 695 7.63 2.43 -4.92
N GLY A 696 7.96 2.93 -6.11
CA GLY A 696 8.89 4.04 -6.29
C GLY A 696 10.35 3.60 -6.23
N GLY A 697 11.26 4.55 -5.95
CA GLY A 697 12.71 4.30 -5.93
C GLY A 697 13.18 3.39 -4.81
N SER A 698 14.16 2.54 -5.11
CA SER A 698 14.72 1.53 -4.18
C SER A 698 15.70 2.11 -3.19
N THR A 699 16.14 3.37 -3.36
CA THR A 699 17.06 4.06 -2.45
C THR A 699 16.37 5.17 -1.68
N VAL A 700 16.88 5.47 -0.48
CA VAL A 700 16.38 6.58 0.35
C VAL A 700 16.45 7.93 -0.38
N ASP A 701 17.52 8.16 -1.12
CA ASP A 701 17.69 9.41 -1.90
C ASP A 701 16.64 9.56 -3.01
N GLU A 702 16.28 8.47 -3.70
CA GLU A 702 15.23 8.48 -4.71
C GLU A 702 13.86 8.74 -4.07
N GLN A 703 13.54 8.06 -2.97
CA GLN A 703 12.32 8.27 -2.21
C GLN A 703 12.19 9.70 -1.70
N PHE A 704 13.27 10.29 -1.15
CA PHE A 704 13.25 11.67 -0.65
C PHE A 704 13.14 12.70 -1.76
N LYS A 705 13.73 12.48 -2.92
CA LYS A 705 13.54 13.34 -4.10
C LYS A 705 12.08 13.34 -4.56
N GLN A 706 11.45 12.17 -4.60
CA GLN A 706 10.05 12.05 -4.96
C GLN A 706 9.13 12.77 -3.95
N LEU A 707 9.32 12.52 -2.64
CA LEU A 707 8.56 13.21 -1.59
C LEU A 707 8.77 14.72 -1.61
N ALA A 708 9.99 15.19 -1.87
CA ALA A 708 10.28 16.62 -1.97
C ALA A 708 9.53 17.29 -3.12
N LYS A 709 9.38 16.63 -4.29
CA LYS A 709 8.56 17.12 -5.39
C LYS A 709 7.08 17.23 -4.97
N GLU A 710 6.53 16.19 -4.35
CA GLU A 710 5.14 16.15 -3.88
C GLU A 710 4.87 17.28 -2.88
N PHE A 711 5.73 17.43 -1.87
CA PHE A 711 5.60 18.45 -0.84
C PHE A 711 5.80 19.86 -1.40
N ALA A 712 6.76 20.06 -2.29
CA ALA A 712 6.97 21.34 -2.95
C ALA A 712 5.76 21.75 -3.80
N PHE A 713 5.16 20.81 -4.52
CA PHE A 713 3.96 21.07 -5.31
C PHE A 713 2.77 21.46 -4.40
N LEU A 714 2.54 20.72 -3.30
CA LEU A 714 1.52 21.04 -2.32
C LEU A 714 1.71 22.45 -1.75
N LEU A 715 2.91 22.74 -1.24
CA LEU A 715 3.24 23.99 -0.59
C LEU A 715 3.13 25.16 -1.56
N TRP A 716 3.66 25.03 -2.78
CA TRP A 716 3.52 26.03 -3.83
C TRP A 716 2.08 26.36 -4.14
N GLN A 717 1.26 25.37 -4.45
CA GLN A 717 -0.13 25.58 -4.87
C GLN A 717 -1.01 26.12 -3.73
N CYS A 718 -0.70 25.75 -2.49
CA CYS A 718 -1.37 26.29 -1.31
C CYS A 718 -0.81 27.65 -0.85
N GLY A 719 0.16 28.23 -1.60
CA GLY A 719 0.65 29.59 -1.39
C GLY A 719 1.57 29.74 -0.18
N ASP A 720 2.40 28.73 0.09
CA ASP A 720 3.53 28.86 1.02
C ASP A 720 4.60 29.78 0.42
N GLU A 721 5.06 30.77 1.18
CA GLU A 721 5.99 31.81 0.70
C GLU A 721 7.38 31.28 0.32
N GLU A 722 7.83 30.18 0.94
CA GLU A 722 9.12 29.59 0.63
C GLU A 722 9.14 28.81 -0.70
N PHE A 723 7.97 28.32 -1.13
CA PHE A 723 7.84 27.43 -2.28
C PHE A 723 7.08 28.12 -3.42
N GLN A 724 7.70 29.11 -4.03
CA GLN A 724 7.13 29.82 -5.17
C GLN A 724 7.95 29.58 -6.43
N LYS A 725 7.36 29.74 -7.61
CA LYS A 725 8.12 29.70 -8.86
C LYS A 725 9.08 30.88 -8.93
N VAL A 726 10.33 30.58 -9.28
CA VAL A 726 11.33 31.58 -9.67
C VAL A 726 11.24 31.80 -11.17
N GLU A 727 11.22 33.06 -11.58
CA GLU A 727 11.15 33.44 -13.00
C GLU A 727 12.42 33.06 -13.77
#